data_09ca1fafddae91e0bbd40554a6ea2bfa
#
_entry.id   09ca1fafddae91e0bbd40554a6ea2bfa
#
_cell.length_a   1.000
_cell.length_b   1.000
_cell.length_c   1.000
_cell.angle_alpha   90.00
_cell.angle_beta   90.00
_cell.angle_gamma   90.00
#
_symmetry.space_group_name_H-M   'P 1'
#
loop_
_entity.id
_entity.type
_entity.pdbx_description
1 polymer ?
#
loop_
_entity_poly.entity_id
_entity_poly.type
_entity_poly.pdbx_seq_one_letter_code
_entity_poly.pdbx_strand_id
1 'polypeptide(L)'
;MAIEKMHFINIVGPIKKLDEFVMDGILPFHVELVQAMSVLDGDKKGVYPFIEPNPYEGLMKKVKALEERTKPFSLLDMETVRQKTMAVEEMEEKVDQFIHELAKWYQEKVETDALLERKQAISAQLGPISDLDVDIQRFFHLDYVKFRFGSIPLYNLDKLGQYEQTLNILTQTVFETDELAYIMYFALPDETDKVDELLASLYFQRVYIAGEVNGRPGVALQNLDEEILRLKKRQLELETSEKDYIEANFTAMGEIASIVNYRYQLFNVRKYAAHTKEAYHLCGWISDSDLAGFQKAVDKFDDTTSIVYEPEEVDERIKTPTKLKNRGVVKAFESLVGMYGVPSYNELDPTPLVTVTYLLIFGMMFGDVGQGLIIFLGAFLLYKLKGIKLAKVISYCGISSVIFGFVYGSFFGNETIIHSLLPFLPLLEPMKDQLITLGIGLGLGAILIVVAIVMNIINQVKRKEYGKALFDKNGVAGLVFYLSVILFAFGVYAGQIILSSAGFLVLFVILPLLLIFFGEPLERWMKTKKFKSRQGYYVEAVFEIIETLLSFFSNTVSFIRVGAFALNHVALFMAFQVMQRMLGGVGGVAVMIFGNILIIGLEGLIVFIQGLRIQYYEMFSRFLEADGKAFEPYEIHRKLN
;
A
#
# COMPACT_ATOMS: atom_id res chain seq x y z
N MET A 1 30.60 3.86 -1.04
CA MET A 1 29.42 4.59 -1.52
C MET A 1 28.21 3.74 -1.25
N ALA A 2 27.08 4.32 -0.84
CA ALA A 2 25.86 3.55 -0.55
C ALA A 2 25.08 3.16 -1.81
N ILE A 3 25.36 3.82 -2.95
CA ILE A 3 24.86 3.43 -4.27
C ILE A 3 25.83 2.42 -4.88
N GLU A 4 25.31 1.27 -5.28
CA GLU A 4 26.10 0.22 -5.92
C GLU A 4 26.44 0.60 -7.37
N LYS A 5 27.65 0.28 -7.82
CA LYS A 5 28.05 0.52 -9.19
C LYS A 5 27.27 -0.40 -10.12
N MET A 6 26.70 0.17 -11.17
CA MET A 6 25.92 -0.55 -12.17
C MET A 6 26.70 -0.66 -13.47
N HIS A 7 26.50 -1.74 -14.20
CA HIS A 7 27.08 -1.97 -15.52
C HIS A 7 25.96 -2.33 -16.49
N PHE A 8 26.06 -1.80 -17.69
CA PHE A 8 25.14 -2.16 -18.76
C PHE A 8 25.71 -3.33 -19.54
N ILE A 9 24.90 -4.37 -19.72
CA ILE A 9 25.29 -5.57 -20.46
C ILE A 9 24.49 -5.66 -21.75
N ASN A 10 25.19 -5.99 -22.84
CA ASN A 10 24.59 -6.32 -24.13
C ASN A 10 25.02 -7.75 -24.48
N ILE A 11 24.04 -8.62 -24.68
CA ILE A 11 24.21 -10.06 -24.85
C ILE A 11 23.72 -10.44 -26.23
N VAL A 12 24.52 -11.20 -26.95
CA VAL A 12 24.19 -11.73 -28.28
C VAL A 12 24.46 -13.22 -28.29
N GLY A 13 23.47 -14.00 -28.72
CA GLY A 13 23.59 -15.46 -28.79
C GLY A 13 22.59 -16.08 -29.76
N PRO A 14 22.68 -17.39 -30.05
CA PRO A 14 21.76 -18.09 -30.95
C PRO A 14 20.33 -18.14 -30.37
N ILE A 15 19.30 -17.85 -31.18
CA ILE A 15 17.89 -17.83 -30.74
C ILE A 15 17.49 -19.13 -30.02
N LYS A 16 17.98 -20.27 -30.49
CA LYS A 16 17.65 -21.59 -29.93
C LYS A 16 18.11 -21.77 -28.48
N LYS A 17 19.12 -21.02 -28.04
CA LYS A 17 19.67 -21.07 -26.67
C LYS A 17 19.17 -19.98 -25.77
N LEU A 18 18.24 -19.12 -26.23
CA LEU A 18 17.75 -17.98 -25.43
C LEU A 18 17.16 -18.40 -24.08
N ASP A 19 16.24 -19.37 -24.08
CA ASP A 19 15.57 -19.81 -22.87
C ASP A 19 16.55 -20.46 -21.87
N GLU A 20 17.50 -21.25 -22.37
CA GLU A 20 18.58 -21.87 -21.58
C GLU A 20 19.51 -20.81 -20.99
N PHE A 21 19.91 -19.82 -21.80
CA PHE A 21 20.73 -18.71 -21.33
C PHE A 21 20.01 -17.84 -20.28
N VAL A 22 18.73 -17.57 -20.47
CA VAL A 22 17.94 -16.81 -19.47
C VAL A 22 17.90 -17.55 -18.14
N MET A 23 17.75 -18.88 -18.17
CA MET A 23 17.73 -19.71 -16.96
C MET A 23 19.05 -19.68 -16.19
N ASP A 24 20.18 -19.79 -16.88
CA ASP A 24 21.50 -19.97 -16.27
C ASP A 24 22.33 -18.69 -16.21
N GLY A 25 22.07 -17.74 -17.10
CA GLY A 25 22.83 -16.49 -17.21
C GLY A 25 22.11 -15.26 -16.68
N ILE A 26 20.77 -15.21 -16.68
CA ILE A 26 20.03 -14.01 -16.25
C ILE A 26 19.41 -14.18 -14.87
N LEU A 27 18.58 -15.20 -14.68
CA LEU A 27 17.80 -15.38 -13.45
C LEU A 27 18.62 -15.50 -12.16
N PRO A 28 19.83 -16.12 -12.15
CA PRO A 28 20.65 -16.19 -10.94
C PRO A 28 21.32 -14.88 -10.53
N PHE A 29 21.40 -13.87 -11.42
CA PHE A 29 22.26 -12.68 -11.27
C PHE A 29 21.51 -11.36 -11.22
N HIS A 30 20.30 -11.29 -10.74
CA HIS A 30 19.54 -10.05 -10.54
C HIS A 30 19.77 -9.01 -11.66
N VAL A 31 19.44 -9.35 -12.91
CA VAL A 31 19.58 -8.45 -14.06
C VAL A 31 18.27 -7.70 -14.27
N GLU A 32 18.31 -6.37 -14.33
CA GLU A 32 17.19 -5.56 -14.80
C GLU A 32 17.21 -5.50 -16.33
N LEU A 33 16.22 -6.11 -16.96
CA LEU A 33 16.12 -6.16 -18.42
C LEU A 33 15.64 -4.83 -19.01
N VAL A 34 16.28 -4.39 -20.07
CA VAL A 34 15.91 -3.22 -20.87
C VAL A 34 15.44 -3.68 -22.24
N GLN A 35 14.43 -3.02 -22.81
CA GLN A 35 13.99 -3.35 -24.16
C GLN A 35 15.11 -3.14 -25.18
N ALA A 36 15.60 -4.20 -25.78
CA ALA A 36 16.71 -4.15 -26.73
C ALA A 36 16.43 -3.22 -27.92
N MET A 37 15.18 -3.12 -28.38
CA MET A 37 14.78 -2.21 -29.45
C MET A 37 14.94 -0.73 -29.10
N SER A 38 14.89 -0.34 -27.83
CA SER A 38 15.13 1.04 -27.39
C SER A 38 16.61 1.40 -27.34
N VAL A 39 17.48 0.39 -27.26
CA VAL A 39 18.94 0.53 -27.22
C VAL A 39 19.54 0.52 -28.62
N LEU A 40 18.99 -0.34 -29.47
CA LEU A 40 19.38 -0.45 -30.86
C LEU A 40 18.62 0.61 -31.64
N ASP A 41 19.27 1.72 -32.02
CA ASP A 41 18.66 2.78 -32.84
C ASP A 41 17.80 2.15 -33.96
N GLY A 42 16.52 2.54 -34.05
CA GLY A 42 15.47 1.89 -34.84
C GLY A 42 15.68 1.76 -36.35
N ASP A 43 16.83 2.17 -36.89
CA ASP A 43 17.20 2.09 -38.32
C ASP A 43 18.13 0.94 -38.69
N LYS A 44 18.47 0.03 -37.77
CA LYS A 44 19.29 -1.14 -38.12
C LYS A 44 18.44 -2.18 -38.84
N LYS A 45 18.51 -2.18 -40.18
CA LYS A 45 17.88 -3.17 -41.07
C LYS A 45 18.24 -4.59 -40.63
N GLY A 46 17.22 -5.37 -40.27
CA GLY A 46 17.37 -6.80 -39.99
C GLY A 46 17.27 -7.20 -38.50
N VAL A 47 16.96 -6.29 -37.61
CA VAL A 47 16.65 -6.57 -36.18
C VAL A 47 15.16 -6.34 -35.91
N TYR A 48 14.50 -7.30 -35.32
CA TYR A 48 13.06 -7.30 -35.09
C TYR A 48 12.74 -7.62 -33.64
N PRO A 49 11.65 -7.06 -33.04
CA PRO A 49 11.16 -7.50 -31.75
C PRO A 49 10.54 -8.90 -31.87
N PHE A 50 10.54 -9.65 -30.77
CA PHE A 50 9.75 -10.88 -30.68
C PHE A 50 8.27 -10.53 -30.60
N ILE A 51 7.48 -10.91 -31.62
CA ILE A 51 6.03 -10.63 -31.70
C ILE A 51 5.21 -11.89 -31.37
N GLU A 52 5.88 -13.03 -31.17
CA GLU A 52 5.20 -14.30 -30.90
C GLU A 52 4.35 -14.22 -29.64
N PRO A 53 3.04 -14.59 -29.70
CA PRO A 53 2.21 -14.65 -28.51
C PRO A 53 2.75 -15.73 -27.55
N ASN A 54 2.64 -15.46 -26.26
CA ASN A 54 3.09 -16.42 -25.26
C ASN A 54 2.17 -17.67 -25.28
N PRO A 55 2.69 -18.87 -25.62
CA PRO A 55 1.88 -20.08 -25.73
C PRO A 55 1.27 -20.52 -24.38
N TYR A 56 1.84 -20.04 -23.28
CA TYR A 56 1.35 -20.34 -21.92
C TYR A 56 0.31 -19.35 -21.41
N GLU A 57 -0.08 -18.31 -22.18
CA GLU A 57 -1.01 -17.27 -21.71
C GLU A 57 -2.40 -17.83 -21.43
N GLY A 58 -2.93 -18.66 -22.33
CA GLY A 58 -4.22 -19.32 -22.15
C GLY A 58 -4.23 -20.23 -20.91
N LEU A 59 -3.17 -21.03 -20.79
CA LEU A 59 -3.00 -21.95 -19.67
C LEU A 59 -2.82 -21.20 -18.34
N MET A 60 -2.11 -20.09 -18.33
CA MET A 60 -1.94 -19.24 -17.15
C MET A 60 -3.27 -18.64 -16.68
N LYS A 61 -4.15 -18.23 -17.61
CA LYS A 61 -5.51 -17.77 -17.26
C LYS A 61 -6.34 -18.87 -16.60
N LYS A 62 -6.26 -20.11 -17.13
CA LYS A 62 -6.93 -21.29 -16.56
C LYS A 62 -6.43 -21.59 -15.14
N VAL A 63 -5.10 -21.55 -14.94
CA VAL A 63 -4.47 -21.80 -13.63
C VAL A 63 -4.86 -20.74 -12.60
N LYS A 64 -4.93 -19.46 -12.98
CA LYS A 64 -5.43 -18.39 -12.09
C LYS A 64 -6.90 -18.60 -11.71
N ALA A 65 -7.75 -18.95 -12.65
CA ALA A 65 -9.15 -19.28 -12.36
C ALA A 65 -9.29 -20.49 -11.41
N LEU A 66 -8.37 -21.45 -11.50
CA LEU A 66 -8.31 -22.59 -10.59
C LEU A 66 -7.88 -22.14 -9.18
N GLU A 67 -6.88 -21.26 -9.06
CA GLU A 67 -6.44 -20.71 -7.77
C GLU A 67 -7.55 -19.91 -7.07
N GLU A 68 -8.30 -19.09 -7.81
CA GLU A 68 -9.43 -18.31 -7.28
C GLU A 68 -10.54 -19.20 -6.68
N ARG A 69 -10.73 -20.38 -7.24
CA ARG A 69 -11.73 -21.36 -6.77
C ARG A 69 -11.24 -22.23 -5.60
N THR A 70 -9.95 -22.38 -5.43
CA THR A 70 -9.36 -23.23 -4.41
C THR A 70 -8.79 -22.39 -3.26
N LYS A 71 -7.49 -22.32 -3.16
CA LYS A 71 -6.71 -21.48 -2.25
C LYS A 71 -5.41 -21.09 -2.97
N PRO A 72 -4.73 -20.03 -2.53
CA PRO A 72 -3.43 -19.67 -3.09
C PRO A 72 -2.47 -20.86 -3.08
N PHE A 73 -1.90 -21.19 -4.25
CA PHE A 73 -0.98 -22.30 -4.37
C PHE A 73 0.37 -21.98 -3.72
N SER A 74 0.94 -22.93 -3.01
CA SER A 74 2.34 -22.89 -2.62
C SER A 74 3.17 -23.32 -3.80
N LEU A 75 3.72 -22.35 -4.56
CA LEU A 75 4.53 -22.68 -5.74
C LEU A 75 5.87 -23.29 -5.33
N LEU A 76 6.30 -24.29 -6.09
CA LEU A 76 7.58 -24.96 -5.92
C LEU A 76 8.75 -24.02 -6.22
N ASP A 77 9.93 -24.32 -5.71
CA ASP A 77 11.14 -23.61 -6.03
C ASP A 77 11.57 -23.86 -7.48
N MET A 78 12.33 -22.92 -8.04
CA MET A 78 12.75 -22.96 -9.45
C MET A 78 13.58 -24.20 -9.78
N GLU A 79 14.41 -24.66 -8.86
CA GLU A 79 15.30 -25.79 -9.08
C GLU A 79 14.51 -27.09 -9.26
N THR A 80 13.47 -27.27 -8.46
CA THR A 80 12.53 -28.40 -8.56
C THR A 80 11.70 -28.33 -9.83
N VAL A 81 11.18 -27.14 -10.19
CA VAL A 81 10.37 -26.95 -11.40
C VAL A 81 11.19 -27.18 -12.67
N ARG A 82 12.46 -26.77 -12.68
CA ARG A 82 13.39 -26.95 -13.82
C ARG A 82 13.60 -28.43 -14.19
N GLN A 83 13.62 -29.32 -13.20
CA GLN A 83 13.82 -30.75 -13.42
C GLN A 83 12.59 -31.44 -14.01
N LYS A 84 11.42 -30.78 -13.96
CA LYS A 84 10.15 -31.34 -14.45
C LYS A 84 9.86 -30.86 -15.87
N THR A 85 10.07 -31.75 -16.82
CA THR A 85 9.68 -31.52 -18.23
C THR A 85 8.29 -32.09 -18.46
N MET A 86 7.33 -31.22 -18.82
CA MET A 86 5.97 -31.62 -19.21
C MET A 86 5.60 -30.89 -20.52
N ALA A 87 4.98 -31.57 -21.45
CA ALA A 87 4.51 -30.97 -22.71
C ALA A 87 3.36 -29.97 -22.42
N VAL A 88 3.18 -28.97 -23.29
CA VAL A 88 2.12 -27.95 -23.10
C VAL A 88 0.74 -28.61 -23.13
N GLU A 89 0.57 -29.55 -24.08
CA GLU A 89 -0.68 -30.30 -24.27
C GLU A 89 -1.04 -31.13 -23.02
N GLU A 90 -0.05 -31.76 -22.39
CA GLU A 90 -0.24 -32.55 -21.16
C GLU A 90 -0.61 -31.66 -19.96
N MET A 91 -0.01 -30.46 -19.85
CA MET A 91 -0.37 -29.50 -18.83
C MET A 91 -1.80 -28.98 -19.01
N GLU A 92 -2.18 -28.71 -20.28
CA GLU A 92 -3.51 -28.23 -20.61
C GLU A 92 -4.58 -29.28 -20.30
N GLU A 93 -4.35 -30.53 -20.68
CA GLU A 93 -5.26 -31.63 -20.40
C GLU A 93 -5.49 -31.80 -18.88
N LYS A 94 -4.43 -31.78 -18.08
CA LYS A 94 -4.54 -31.90 -16.61
C LYS A 94 -5.27 -30.73 -15.97
N VAL A 95 -4.98 -29.49 -16.42
CA VAL A 95 -5.67 -28.30 -15.91
C VAL A 95 -7.15 -28.32 -16.29
N ASP A 96 -7.47 -28.69 -17.53
CA ASP A 96 -8.84 -28.79 -18.00
C ASP A 96 -9.60 -29.90 -17.25
N GLN A 97 -8.95 -31.01 -16.92
CA GLN A 97 -9.53 -32.05 -16.08
C GLN A 97 -9.90 -31.54 -14.69
N PHE A 98 -9.00 -30.79 -14.01
CA PHE A 98 -9.30 -30.20 -12.71
C PHE A 98 -10.47 -29.20 -12.79
N ILE A 99 -10.45 -28.33 -13.82
CA ILE A 99 -11.53 -27.33 -14.02
C ILE A 99 -12.86 -28.04 -14.29
N HIS A 100 -12.86 -29.08 -15.09
CA HIS A 100 -14.09 -29.83 -15.44
C HIS A 100 -14.71 -30.49 -14.21
N GLU A 101 -13.91 -31.18 -13.39
CA GLU A 101 -14.40 -31.81 -12.17
C GLU A 101 -14.94 -30.76 -11.16
N LEU A 102 -14.23 -29.67 -10.94
CA LEU A 102 -14.70 -28.59 -10.07
C LEU A 102 -15.96 -27.90 -10.63
N ALA A 103 -16.10 -27.76 -11.95
CA ALA A 103 -17.28 -27.20 -12.57
C ALA A 103 -18.50 -28.09 -12.38
N LYS A 104 -18.34 -29.42 -12.43
CA LYS A 104 -19.41 -30.37 -12.16
C LYS A 104 -19.96 -30.25 -10.74
N TRP A 105 -19.07 -30.21 -9.73
CA TRP A 105 -19.48 -29.99 -8.33
C TRP A 105 -20.22 -28.67 -8.15
N TYR A 106 -19.71 -27.60 -8.77
CA TYR A 106 -20.32 -26.28 -8.69
C TYR A 106 -21.72 -26.25 -9.32
N GLN A 107 -21.90 -26.87 -10.49
CA GLN A 107 -23.18 -26.94 -11.15
C GLN A 107 -24.21 -27.70 -10.32
N GLU A 108 -23.86 -28.88 -9.80
CA GLU A 108 -24.73 -29.66 -8.93
C GLU A 108 -25.12 -28.89 -7.66
N LYS A 109 -24.17 -28.09 -7.11
CA LYS A 109 -24.45 -27.24 -5.94
C LYS A 109 -25.46 -26.15 -6.28
N VAL A 110 -25.26 -25.41 -7.38
CA VAL A 110 -26.19 -24.36 -7.81
C VAL A 110 -27.60 -24.91 -8.04
N GLU A 111 -27.73 -26.08 -8.66
CA GLU A 111 -29.02 -26.73 -8.87
C GLU A 111 -29.67 -27.15 -7.53
N THR A 112 -28.88 -27.70 -6.61
CA THR A 112 -29.36 -28.09 -5.28
C THR A 112 -29.79 -26.87 -4.45
N ASP A 113 -29.02 -25.77 -4.49
CA ASP A 113 -29.34 -24.53 -3.78
C ASP A 113 -30.61 -23.89 -4.30
N ALA A 114 -30.81 -23.83 -5.63
CA ALA A 114 -32.01 -23.32 -6.26
C ALA A 114 -33.27 -24.14 -5.89
N LEU A 115 -33.11 -25.48 -5.85
CA LEU A 115 -34.19 -26.37 -5.40
C LEU A 115 -34.51 -26.17 -3.91
N LEU A 116 -33.47 -26.01 -3.09
CA LEU A 116 -33.63 -25.78 -1.65
C LEU A 116 -34.36 -24.45 -1.37
N GLU A 117 -33.95 -23.37 -2.00
CA GLU A 117 -34.61 -22.06 -1.87
C GLU A 117 -36.09 -22.15 -2.30
N ARG A 118 -36.37 -22.80 -3.43
CA ARG A 118 -37.75 -23.00 -3.91
C ARG A 118 -38.59 -23.78 -2.90
N LYS A 119 -38.06 -24.90 -2.38
CA LYS A 119 -38.79 -25.73 -1.41
C LYS A 119 -38.98 -25.01 -0.06
N GLN A 120 -38.01 -24.25 0.39
CA GLN A 120 -38.13 -23.41 1.60
C GLN A 120 -39.19 -22.31 1.43
N ALA A 121 -39.25 -21.66 0.27
CA ALA A 121 -40.29 -20.67 -0.02
C ALA A 121 -41.72 -21.30 0.02
N ILE A 122 -41.88 -22.50 -0.51
CA ILE A 122 -43.13 -23.23 -0.44
C ILE A 122 -43.49 -23.64 1.00
N SER A 123 -42.51 -24.15 1.78
CA SER A 123 -42.68 -24.50 3.18
C SER A 123 -43.12 -23.28 4.02
N ALA A 124 -42.50 -22.12 3.80
CA ALA A 124 -42.87 -20.87 4.46
C ALA A 124 -44.28 -20.40 4.14
N GLN A 125 -44.78 -20.66 2.92
CA GLN A 125 -46.16 -20.35 2.51
C GLN A 125 -47.20 -21.30 3.16
N LEU A 126 -46.82 -22.57 3.39
CA LEU A 126 -47.71 -23.57 3.98
C LEU A 126 -47.75 -23.52 5.51
N GLY A 127 -46.71 -23.03 6.15
CA GLY A 127 -46.63 -22.96 7.62
C GLY A 127 -47.85 -22.36 8.29
N PRO A 128 -48.35 -21.19 7.86
CA PRO A 128 -49.56 -20.54 8.44
C PRO A 128 -50.85 -21.33 8.31
N ILE A 129 -50.93 -22.29 7.38
CA ILE A 129 -52.13 -23.09 7.10
C ILE A 129 -51.95 -24.56 7.46
N SER A 130 -50.88 -24.91 8.14
CA SER A 130 -50.54 -26.30 8.49
C SER A 130 -51.64 -27.06 9.23
N ASP A 131 -52.39 -26.35 10.10
CA ASP A 131 -53.43 -26.92 10.95
C ASP A 131 -54.79 -27.12 10.23
N LEU A 132 -54.92 -26.70 8.97
CA LEU A 132 -56.10 -26.90 8.19
C LEU A 132 -56.26 -28.35 7.73
N ASP A 133 -57.33 -28.99 8.21
CA ASP A 133 -57.66 -30.37 7.83
C ASP A 133 -58.50 -30.43 6.55
N VAL A 134 -58.12 -29.72 5.53
CA VAL A 134 -58.80 -29.65 4.26
C VAL A 134 -57.85 -29.80 3.08
N ASP A 135 -58.25 -30.52 2.05
CA ASP A 135 -57.48 -30.67 0.84
C ASP A 135 -57.50 -29.36 0.02
N ILE A 136 -56.30 -28.70 -0.05
CA ILE A 136 -56.14 -27.40 -0.70
C ILE A 136 -56.53 -27.43 -2.16
N GLN A 137 -56.34 -28.52 -2.88
CA GLN A 137 -56.72 -28.62 -4.29
C GLN A 137 -58.20 -28.44 -4.53
N ARG A 138 -59.04 -28.83 -3.56
CA ARG A 138 -60.52 -28.66 -3.68
C ARG A 138 -60.93 -27.19 -3.73
N PHE A 139 -60.17 -26.28 -3.13
CA PHE A 139 -60.45 -24.84 -3.17
C PHE A 139 -60.07 -24.19 -4.50
N PHE A 140 -59.09 -24.75 -5.22
CA PHE A 140 -58.71 -24.20 -6.53
C PHE A 140 -59.66 -24.63 -7.68
N HIS A 141 -60.48 -25.66 -7.47
CA HIS A 141 -61.40 -26.19 -8.48
C HIS A 141 -62.86 -25.87 -8.17
N LEU A 142 -63.11 -24.75 -7.48
CA LEU A 142 -64.47 -24.25 -7.23
C LEU A 142 -64.96 -23.47 -8.46
N ASP A 143 -66.05 -23.97 -9.13
CA ASP A 143 -66.58 -23.36 -10.38
C ASP A 143 -67.34 -22.09 -10.08
N TYR A 144 -68.07 -22.01 -8.96
CA TYR A 144 -69.02 -20.96 -8.64
C TYR A 144 -68.47 -19.88 -7.65
N VAL A 145 -67.32 -20.09 -7.07
CA VAL A 145 -66.76 -19.19 -6.06
C VAL A 145 -65.25 -19.10 -6.28
N LYS A 146 -64.71 -17.91 -6.19
CA LYS A 146 -63.26 -17.70 -6.22
C LYS A 146 -62.67 -17.68 -4.81
N PHE A 147 -61.63 -18.46 -4.60
CA PHE A 147 -60.90 -18.56 -3.36
C PHE A 147 -59.63 -17.74 -3.43
N ARG A 148 -59.32 -17.02 -2.33
CA ARG A 148 -58.06 -16.33 -2.11
C ARG A 148 -57.59 -16.58 -0.69
N PHE A 149 -56.28 -16.68 -0.55
CA PHE A 149 -55.58 -16.76 0.73
C PHE A 149 -54.51 -15.69 0.81
N GLY A 150 -54.35 -15.07 1.99
CA GLY A 150 -53.32 -14.04 2.19
C GLY A 150 -53.30 -13.52 3.62
N SER A 151 -52.45 -12.55 3.87
CA SER A 151 -52.31 -11.88 5.16
C SER A 151 -52.83 -10.46 5.13
N ILE A 152 -53.40 -10.01 6.26
CA ILE A 152 -53.84 -8.65 6.49
C ILE A 152 -53.29 -8.17 7.83
N PRO A 153 -52.91 -6.90 7.98
CA PRO A 153 -52.52 -6.35 9.29
C PRO A 153 -53.65 -6.53 10.31
N LEU A 154 -53.29 -6.99 11.52
CA LEU A 154 -54.27 -7.34 12.56
C LEU A 154 -55.21 -6.17 12.89
N TYR A 155 -54.72 -4.91 12.88
CA TYR A 155 -55.52 -3.72 13.13
C TYR A 155 -56.60 -3.42 12.06
N ASN A 156 -56.55 -4.07 10.89
CA ASN A 156 -57.54 -3.95 9.83
C ASN A 156 -58.55 -5.10 9.80
N LEU A 157 -58.39 -6.12 10.65
CA LEU A 157 -59.27 -7.27 10.70
C LEU A 157 -60.70 -6.89 11.10
N ASP A 158 -60.86 -5.99 12.11
CA ASP A 158 -62.15 -5.49 12.55
C ASP A 158 -62.86 -4.68 11.46
N LYS A 159 -62.15 -3.99 10.61
CA LYS A 159 -62.71 -3.25 9.47
C LYS A 159 -63.24 -4.21 8.40
N LEU A 160 -62.52 -5.32 8.17
CA LEU A 160 -62.96 -6.34 7.22
C LEU A 160 -64.32 -6.92 7.59
N GLY A 161 -64.59 -7.20 8.88
CA GLY A 161 -65.88 -7.70 9.38
C GLY A 161 -67.04 -6.76 9.11
N GLN A 162 -66.81 -5.44 9.01
CA GLN A 162 -67.85 -4.46 8.66
C GLN A 162 -68.26 -4.54 7.15
N TYR A 163 -67.34 -4.98 6.28
CA TYR A 163 -67.60 -5.09 4.84
C TYR A 163 -68.16 -6.44 4.42
N GLU A 164 -68.08 -7.49 5.23
CA GLU A 164 -68.58 -8.84 4.92
C GLU A 164 -70.07 -8.84 4.57
N GLN A 165 -70.88 -8.05 5.30
CA GLN A 165 -72.34 -7.98 5.04
C GLN A 165 -72.69 -7.17 3.79
N THR A 166 -71.80 -6.33 3.29
CA THR A 166 -72.02 -5.40 2.19
C THR A 166 -71.61 -6.00 0.85
N LEU A 167 -70.61 -6.88 0.83
CA LEU A 167 -69.92 -7.37 -0.37
C LEU A 167 -70.15 -8.86 -0.67
N ASN A 168 -71.08 -9.54 0.02
CA ASN A 168 -71.36 -10.99 -0.16
C ASN A 168 -70.03 -11.84 -0.15
N ILE A 169 -69.13 -11.51 0.70
CA ILE A 169 -67.88 -12.25 0.90
C ILE A 169 -67.97 -13.10 2.17
N LEU A 170 -67.40 -14.26 2.12
CA LEU A 170 -67.19 -15.09 3.31
C LEU A 170 -65.69 -15.06 3.63
N THR A 171 -65.35 -14.54 4.82
CA THR A 171 -63.97 -14.54 5.29
C THR A 171 -63.82 -15.49 6.47
N GLN A 172 -62.67 -16.15 6.53
CA GLN A 172 -62.31 -17.03 7.65
C GLN A 172 -60.86 -16.71 8.06
N THR A 173 -60.66 -16.28 9.30
CA THR A 173 -59.36 -16.17 9.87
C THR A 173 -58.81 -17.56 10.16
N VAL A 174 -57.63 -17.87 9.63
CA VAL A 174 -56.97 -19.16 9.74
C VAL A 174 -55.98 -19.16 10.90
N PHE A 175 -55.20 -18.09 10.96
CA PHE A 175 -54.11 -17.96 11.93
C PHE A 175 -53.81 -16.48 12.21
N GLU A 176 -53.45 -16.13 13.43
CA GLU A 176 -53.09 -14.77 13.84
C GLU A 176 -51.67 -14.77 14.44
N THR A 177 -50.90 -13.76 14.07
CA THR A 177 -49.63 -13.40 14.66
C THR A 177 -49.76 -12.06 15.39
N ASP A 178 -48.74 -11.60 16.08
CA ASP A 178 -48.75 -10.29 16.79
C ASP A 178 -49.02 -9.10 15.86
N GLU A 179 -48.72 -9.19 14.56
CA GLU A 179 -48.85 -8.10 13.59
C GLU A 179 -49.84 -8.41 12.42
N LEU A 180 -50.00 -9.66 12.04
CA LEU A 180 -50.71 -10.09 10.85
C LEU A 180 -51.78 -11.16 11.15
N ALA A 181 -52.97 -11.06 10.54
CA ALA A 181 -53.92 -12.13 10.46
C ALA A 181 -53.89 -12.77 9.08
N TYR A 182 -53.79 -14.09 9.02
CA TYR A 182 -53.91 -14.86 7.78
C TYR A 182 -55.37 -15.26 7.57
N ILE A 183 -55.93 -14.77 6.46
CA ILE A 183 -57.35 -14.96 6.15
C ILE A 183 -57.57 -15.70 4.83
N MET A 184 -58.60 -16.50 4.80
CA MET A 184 -59.16 -17.02 3.58
C MET A 184 -60.45 -16.25 3.25
N TYR A 185 -60.65 -15.92 2.01
CA TYR A 185 -61.94 -15.39 1.59
C TYR A 185 -62.47 -16.08 0.33
N PHE A 186 -63.78 -16.10 0.24
CA PHE A 186 -64.53 -16.63 -0.88
C PHE A 186 -65.40 -15.51 -1.42
N ALA A 187 -65.35 -15.28 -2.74
CA ALA A 187 -66.12 -14.26 -3.42
C ALA A 187 -66.77 -14.82 -4.69
N LEU A 188 -67.93 -14.25 -5.10
CA LEU A 188 -68.52 -14.59 -6.39
C LEU A 188 -67.66 -14.10 -7.54
N PRO A 189 -67.58 -14.82 -8.67
CA PRO A 189 -66.71 -14.44 -9.80
C PRO A 189 -66.91 -13.00 -10.29
N ASP A 190 -68.17 -12.55 -10.34
CA ASP A 190 -68.56 -11.22 -10.82
C ASP A 190 -68.21 -10.08 -9.86
N GLU A 191 -67.94 -10.36 -8.58
CA GLU A 191 -67.60 -9.38 -7.55
C GLU A 191 -66.09 -9.43 -7.14
N THR A 192 -65.35 -10.39 -7.67
CA THR A 192 -63.95 -10.65 -7.26
C THR A 192 -63.08 -9.40 -7.39
N ASP A 193 -63.19 -8.64 -8.48
CA ASP A 193 -62.34 -7.46 -8.72
C ASP A 193 -62.59 -6.36 -7.68
N LYS A 194 -63.85 -6.12 -7.31
CA LYS A 194 -64.23 -5.15 -6.27
C LYS A 194 -63.74 -5.57 -4.90
N VAL A 195 -63.79 -6.86 -4.62
CA VAL A 195 -63.29 -7.44 -3.36
C VAL A 195 -61.77 -7.35 -3.30
N ASP A 196 -61.09 -7.65 -4.39
CA ASP A 196 -59.61 -7.54 -4.47
C ASP A 196 -59.16 -6.09 -4.30
N GLU A 197 -59.84 -5.09 -4.89
CA GLU A 197 -59.57 -3.66 -4.68
C GLU A 197 -59.77 -3.23 -3.21
N LEU A 198 -60.88 -3.66 -2.59
CA LEU A 198 -61.14 -3.37 -1.19
C LEU A 198 -60.06 -3.98 -0.29
N LEU A 199 -59.72 -5.25 -0.47
CA LEU A 199 -58.73 -5.94 0.33
C LEU A 199 -57.33 -5.35 0.11
N ALA A 200 -57.01 -4.89 -1.10
CA ALA A 200 -55.78 -4.14 -1.36
C ALA A 200 -55.74 -2.83 -0.54
N SER A 201 -56.89 -2.13 -0.38
CA SER A 201 -56.97 -0.92 0.46
C SER A 201 -56.75 -1.20 1.96
N LEU A 202 -57.03 -2.43 2.38
CA LEU A 202 -56.80 -2.92 3.73
C LEU A 202 -55.40 -3.56 3.91
N TYR A 203 -54.51 -3.40 2.92
CA TYR A 203 -53.16 -3.95 2.88
C TYR A 203 -53.13 -5.50 2.87
N PHE A 204 -54.15 -6.12 2.24
CA PHE A 204 -54.15 -7.57 2.05
C PHE A 204 -53.03 -7.96 1.08
N GLN A 205 -52.16 -8.86 1.50
CA GLN A 205 -51.11 -9.45 0.70
C GLN A 205 -51.50 -10.88 0.34
N ARG A 206 -51.80 -11.13 -0.94
CA ARG A 206 -52.15 -12.46 -1.42
C ARG A 206 -50.97 -13.41 -1.34
N VAL A 207 -51.17 -14.56 -0.70
CA VAL A 207 -50.21 -15.66 -0.69
C VAL A 207 -50.63 -16.64 -1.80
N TYR A 208 -49.71 -16.83 -2.75
CA TYR A 208 -49.92 -17.80 -3.85
C TYR A 208 -49.39 -19.16 -3.36
N ILE A 209 -50.30 -20.08 -3.16
CA ILE A 209 -49.93 -21.47 -2.84
C ILE A 209 -49.50 -22.14 -4.15
N ALA A 210 -48.29 -22.67 -4.20
CA ALA A 210 -47.76 -23.32 -5.39
C ALA A 210 -48.62 -24.54 -5.78
N GLY A 211 -48.98 -24.65 -7.05
CA GLY A 211 -49.82 -25.74 -7.56
C GLY A 211 -49.21 -27.16 -7.43
N GLU A 212 -47.96 -27.24 -6.98
CA GLU A 212 -47.25 -28.49 -6.71
C GLU A 212 -47.64 -29.12 -5.36
N VAL A 213 -48.38 -28.39 -4.51
CA VAL A 213 -48.78 -28.84 -3.19
C VAL A 213 -50.08 -29.65 -3.32
N ASN A 214 -50.01 -30.93 -3.06
CA ASN A 214 -51.15 -31.86 -3.14
C ASN A 214 -51.58 -32.34 -1.74
N GLY A 215 -52.89 -32.38 -1.49
CA GLY A 215 -53.44 -32.93 -0.28
C GLY A 215 -53.59 -31.95 0.89
N ARG A 216 -53.51 -32.42 2.12
CA ARG A 216 -53.67 -31.63 3.34
C ARG A 216 -52.40 -30.85 3.63
N PRO A 217 -52.49 -29.55 4.02
CA PRO A 217 -51.30 -28.71 4.27
C PRO A 217 -50.29 -29.31 5.23
N GLY A 218 -50.73 -29.87 6.35
CA GLY A 218 -49.84 -30.44 7.36
C GLY A 218 -49.04 -31.65 6.85
N VAL A 219 -49.67 -32.50 6.00
CA VAL A 219 -48.96 -33.64 5.39
C VAL A 219 -48.02 -33.17 4.31
N ALA A 220 -48.41 -32.18 3.52
CA ALA A 220 -47.57 -31.57 2.49
C ALA A 220 -46.35 -30.88 3.10
N LEU A 221 -46.52 -30.17 4.23
CA LEU A 221 -45.44 -29.55 4.98
C LEU A 221 -44.43 -30.59 5.50
N GLN A 222 -44.90 -31.67 6.10
CA GLN A 222 -44.03 -32.76 6.58
C GLN A 222 -43.19 -33.36 5.44
N ASN A 223 -43.81 -33.60 4.28
CA ASN A 223 -43.10 -34.13 3.11
C ASN A 223 -42.05 -33.11 2.58
N LEU A 224 -42.42 -31.83 2.57
CA LEU A 224 -41.49 -30.77 2.19
C LEU A 224 -40.30 -30.62 3.15
N ASP A 225 -40.56 -30.72 4.44
CA ASP A 225 -39.49 -30.66 5.46
C ASP A 225 -38.53 -31.85 5.34
N GLU A 226 -39.06 -33.06 5.02
CA GLU A 226 -38.20 -34.19 4.69
C GLU A 226 -37.39 -33.98 3.42
N GLU A 227 -37.98 -33.40 2.35
CA GLU A 227 -37.24 -33.06 1.14
C GLU A 227 -36.18 -31.98 1.38
N ILE A 228 -36.50 -30.94 2.15
CA ILE A 228 -35.57 -29.88 2.55
C ILE A 228 -34.39 -30.49 3.35
N LEU A 229 -34.67 -31.40 4.26
CA LEU A 229 -33.64 -32.08 5.03
C LEU A 229 -32.73 -32.93 4.11
N ARG A 230 -33.31 -33.65 3.13
CA ARG A 230 -32.54 -34.42 2.13
C ARG A 230 -31.67 -33.49 1.26
N LEU A 231 -32.21 -32.36 0.80
CA LEU A 231 -31.45 -31.39 0.02
C LEU A 231 -30.31 -30.75 0.82
N LYS A 232 -30.55 -30.37 2.08
CA LYS A 232 -29.50 -29.89 2.99
C LYS A 232 -28.40 -30.93 3.21
N LYS A 233 -28.77 -32.18 3.36
CA LYS A 233 -27.78 -33.28 3.49
C LYS A 233 -26.98 -33.42 2.20
N ARG A 234 -27.65 -33.36 1.02
CA ARG A 234 -26.97 -33.41 -0.29
C ARG A 234 -26.03 -32.23 -0.48
N GLN A 235 -26.44 -31.01 -0.09
CA GLN A 235 -25.59 -29.82 -0.12
C GLN A 235 -24.31 -30.02 0.71
N LEU A 236 -24.44 -30.56 1.93
CA LEU A 236 -23.29 -30.85 2.79
C LEU A 236 -22.38 -31.94 2.19
N GLU A 237 -22.97 -32.99 1.60
CA GLU A 237 -22.21 -34.05 0.91
C GLU A 237 -21.42 -33.48 -0.29
N LEU A 238 -22.03 -32.59 -1.09
CA LEU A 238 -21.37 -31.91 -2.21
C LEU A 238 -20.22 -31.03 -1.73
N GLU A 239 -20.42 -30.22 -0.70
CA GLU A 239 -19.37 -29.38 -0.12
C GLU A 239 -18.20 -30.20 0.45
N THR A 240 -18.52 -31.31 1.10
CA THR A 240 -17.48 -32.21 1.64
C THR A 240 -16.70 -32.87 0.51
N SER A 241 -17.39 -33.39 -0.51
CA SER A 241 -16.76 -34.06 -1.65
C SER A 241 -15.91 -33.11 -2.50
N GLU A 242 -16.37 -31.86 -2.72
CA GLU A 242 -15.58 -30.82 -3.39
C GLU A 242 -14.32 -30.52 -2.59
N LYS A 243 -14.44 -30.34 -1.28
CA LYS A 243 -13.31 -30.07 -0.39
C LYS A 243 -12.31 -31.22 -0.37
N ASP A 244 -12.79 -32.45 -0.24
CA ASP A 244 -11.94 -33.64 -0.24
C ASP A 244 -11.20 -33.81 -1.57
N TYR A 245 -11.87 -33.52 -2.71
CA TYR A 245 -11.24 -33.52 -4.02
C TYR A 245 -10.14 -32.47 -4.14
N ILE A 246 -10.41 -31.22 -3.67
CA ILE A 246 -9.41 -30.16 -3.66
C ILE A 246 -8.22 -30.55 -2.78
N GLU A 247 -8.44 -31.05 -1.56
CA GLU A 247 -7.35 -31.43 -0.65
C GLU A 247 -6.50 -32.58 -1.23
N ALA A 248 -7.14 -33.59 -1.83
CA ALA A 248 -6.44 -34.72 -2.44
C ALA A 248 -5.57 -34.29 -3.64
N ASN A 249 -6.01 -33.32 -4.42
CA ASN A 249 -5.33 -32.88 -5.64
C ASN A 249 -4.54 -31.58 -5.50
N PHE A 250 -4.58 -30.92 -4.33
CA PHE A 250 -4.00 -29.58 -4.11
C PHE A 250 -2.50 -29.52 -4.47
N THR A 251 -1.75 -30.56 -4.08
CA THR A 251 -0.32 -30.65 -4.38
C THR A 251 -0.07 -30.78 -5.88
N ALA A 252 -0.85 -31.59 -6.60
CA ALA A 252 -0.73 -31.75 -8.05
C ALA A 252 -1.14 -30.47 -8.81
N MET A 253 -2.19 -29.78 -8.37
CA MET A 253 -2.60 -28.49 -8.90
C MET A 253 -1.50 -27.45 -8.72
N GLY A 254 -0.91 -27.35 -7.51
CA GLY A 254 0.19 -26.45 -7.19
C GLY A 254 1.47 -26.74 -7.97
N GLU A 255 1.76 -28.01 -8.23
CA GLU A 255 2.88 -28.43 -9.07
C GLU A 255 2.71 -27.96 -10.50
N ILE A 256 1.56 -28.22 -11.13
CA ILE A 256 1.28 -27.77 -12.49
C ILE A 256 1.25 -26.24 -12.56
N ALA A 257 0.63 -25.58 -11.60
CA ALA A 257 0.62 -24.11 -11.49
C ALA A 257 2.05 -23.55 -11.45
N SER A 258 2.95 -24.21 -10.71
CA SER A 258 4.37 -23.82 -10.62
C SER A 258 5.08 -23.91 -11.96
N ILE A 259 4.88 -25.01 -12.69
CA ILE A 259 5.51 -25.24 -14.01
C ILE A 259 4.98 -24.22 -15.03
N VAL A 260 3.66 -24.02 -15.06
CA VAL A 260 3.02 -23.08 -15.98
C VAL A 260 3.50 -21.64 -15.70
N ASN A 261 3.50 -21.22 -14.43
CA ASN A 261 3.95 -19.89 -14.03
C ASN A 261 5.42 -19.66 -14.41
N TYR A 262 6.27 -20.64 -14.15
CA TYR A 262 7.69 -20.57 -14.50
C TYR A 262 7.90 -20.39 -16.01
N ARG A 263 7.29 -21.24 -16.82
CA ARG A 263 7.42 -21.20 -18.29
C ARG A 263 6.79 -19.95 -18.90
N TYR A 264 5.65 -19.50 -18.35
CA TYR A 264 5.01 -18.26 -18.75
C TYR A 264 5.92 -17.05 -18.52
N GLN A 265 6.54 -16.95 -17.33
CA GLN A 265 7.44 -15.85 -17.02
C GLN A 265 8.76 -15.95 -17.80
N LEU A 266 9.31 -17.14 -17.97
CA LEU A 266 10.50 -17.36 -18.79
C LEU A 266 10.29 -16.89 -20.24
N PHE A 267 9.16 -17.25 -20.84
CA PHE A 267 8.82 -16.80 -22.19
C PHE A 267 8.65 -15.28 -22.29
N ASN A 268 8.16 -14.65 -21.25
CA ASN A 268 7.96 -13.19 -21.22
C ASN A 268 9.28 -12.39 -21.31
N VAL A 269 10.44 -12.99 -21.02
CA VAL A 269 11.75 -12.35 -21.22
C VAL A 269 11.95 -11.96 -22.70
N ARG A 270 11.36 -12.70 -23.63
CA ARG A 270 11.43 -12.39 -25.06
C ARG A 270 10.89 -11.00 -25.41
N LYS A 271 9.98 -10.44 -24.61
CA LYS A 271 9.47 -9.08 -24.79
C LYS A 271 10.55 -8.00 -24.66
N TYR A 272 11.62 -8.32 -23.94
CA TYR A 272 12.77 -7.42 -23.76
C TYR A 272 13.85 -7.65 -24.81
N ALA A 273 13.84 -8.79 -25.46
CA ALA A 273 14.82 -9.17 -26.48
C ALA A 273 14.45 -8.65 -27.88
N ALA A 274 15.46 -8.46 -28.71
CA ALA A 274 15.33 -8.31 -30.13
C ALA A 274 16.01 -9.49 -30.85
N HIS A 275 15.65 -9.75 -32.09
CA HIS A 275 16.25 -10.85 -32.82
C HIS A 275 16.58 -10.51 -34.29
N THR A 276 17.59 -11.16 -34.81
CA THR A 276 17.85 -11.30 -36.24
C THR A 276 17.31 -12.66 -36.73
N LYS A 277 17.71 -13.13 -37.90
CA LYS A 277 17.31 -14.48 -38.36
C LYS A 277 17.85 -15.60 -37.47
N GLU A 278 19.04 -15.44 -36.88
CA GLU A 278 19.76 -16.51 -36.19
C GLU A 278 20.14 -16.18 -34.75
N ALA A 279 20.26 -14.88 -34.42
CA ALA A 279 20.73 -14.42 -33.12
C ALA A 279 19.70 -13.59 -32.39
N TYR A 280 19.67 -13.70 -31.03
CA TYR A 280 18.97 -12.80 -30.17
C TYR A 280 19.90 -11.71 -29.62
N HIS A 281 19.33 -10.57 -29.29
CA HIS A 281 19.95 -9.47 -28.56
C HIS A 281 19.18 -9.23 -27.30
N LEU A 282 19.86 -9.24 -26.15
CA LEU A 282 19.26 -8.97 -24.86
C LEU A 282 20.11 -7.93 -24.12
N CYS A 283 19.49 -6.91 -23.58
CA CYS A 283 20.16 -5.82 -22.89
C CYS A 283 19.64 -5.68 -21.47
N GLY A 284 20.50 -5.23 -20.56
CA GLY A 284 20.07 -5.02 -19.18
C GLY A 284 21.13 -4.35 -18.31
N TRP A 285 20.73 -4.05 -17.08
CA TRP A 285 21.61 -3.53 -16.06
C TRP A 285 21.92 -4.60 -15.02
N ILE A 286 23.17 -4.69 -14.62
CA ILE A 286 23.66 -5.59 -13.58
C ILE A 286 24.51 -4.85 -12.55
N SER A 287 24.44 -5.29 -11.30
CA SER A 287 25.28 -4.71 -10.25
C SER A 287 26.71 -5.25 -10.31
N ASP A 288 27.66 -4.43 -9.87
CA ASP A 288 29.09 -4.80 -9.79
C ASP A 288 29.32 -6.08 -8.96
N SER A 289 28.51 -6.30 -7.92
CA SER A 289 28.60 -7.52 -7.11
C SER A 289 28.25 -8.80 -7.86
N ASP A 290 27.36 -8.73 -8.84
CA ASP A 290 26.88 -9.89 -9.59
C ASP A 290 27.63 -10.08 -10.93
N LEU A 291 28.32 -9.05 -11.40
CA LEU A 291 29.01 -9.02 -12.71
C LEU A 291 30.01 -10.15 -12.89
N ALA A 292 30.86 -10.39 -11.89
CA ALA A 292 31.88 -11.44 -11.99
C ALA A 292 31.29 -12.86 -12.06
N GLY A 293 30.18 -13.09 -11.36
CA GLY A 293 29.43 -14.34 -11.45
C GLY A 293 28.75 -14.52 -12.80
N PHE A 294 28.13 -13.44 -13.28
CA PHE A 294 27.49 -13.39 -14.60
C PHE A 294 28.46 -13.69 -15.74
N GLN A 295 29.66 -13.06 -15.76
CA GLN A 295 30.66 -13.31 -16.78
C GLN A 295 31.09 -14.79 -16.83
N LYS A 296 31.31 -15.41 -15.67
CA LYS A 296 31.60 -16.85 -15.58
C LYS A 296 30.45 -17.73 -16.10
N ALA A 297 29.20 -17.28 -15.95
CA ALA A 297 28.05 -18.00 -16.50
C ALA A 297 27.98 -17.85 -18.02
N VAL A 298 28.26 -16.65 -18.55
CA VAL A 298 28.33 -16.42 -20.01
C VAL A 298 29.43 -17.28 -20.65
N ASP A 299 30.60 -17.39 -20.02
CA ASP A 299 31.75 -18.18 -20.50
C ASP A 299 31.44 -19.69 -20.67
N LYS A 300 30.35 -20.18 -20.06
CA LYS A 300 29.87 -21.56 -20.25
C LYS A 300 29.15 -21.78 -21.58
N PHE A 301 28.74 -20.70 -22.24
CA PHE A 301 28.02 -20.72 -23.50
C PHE A 301 28.95 -20.28 -24.64
N ASP A 302 29.63 -21.23 -25.29
CA ASP A 302 30.62 -20.97 -26.33
C ASP A 302 30.12 -20.06 -27.48
N ASP A 303 28.80 -20.08 -27.75
CA ASP A 303 28.15 -19.33 -28.83
C ASP A 303 27.51 -17.99 -28.37
N THR A 304 27.67 -17.61 -27.11
CA THR A 304 27.06 -16.40 -26.55
C THR A 304 28.14 -15.41 -26.11
N THR A 305 28.02 -14.17 -26.54
CA THR A 305 28.98 -13.12 -26.21
C THR A 305 28.27 -12.02 -25.41
N SER A 306 28.91 -11.50 -24.37
CA SER A 306 28.47 -10.34 -23.65
C SER A 306 29.47 -9.19 -23.74
N ILE A 307 28.98 -7.98 -23.97
CA ILE A 307 29.76 -6.75 -23.93
C ILE A 307 29.27 -5.95 -22.73
N VAL A 308 30.20 -5.53 -21.90
CA VAL A 308 29.91 -4.75 -20.69
C VAL A 308 30.30 -3.30 -20.93
N TYR A 309 29.39 -2.39 -20.68
CA TYR A 309 29.60 -0.95 -20.80
C TYR A 309 29.50 -0.29 -19.42
N GLU A 310 30.28 0.75 -19.23
CA GLU A 310 30.13 1.64 -18.08
C GLU A 310 28.89 2.54 -18.30
N PRO A 311 28.25 3.03 -17.22
CA PRO A 311 27.06 3.88 -17.34
C PRO A 311 27.27 5.15 -18.20
N GLU A 312 28.51 5.65 -18.20
CA GLU A 312 28.90 6.86 -18.94
C GLU A 312 29.01 6.61 -20.48
N GLU A 313 29.11 5.36 -20.89
CA GLU A 313 29.22 4.93 -22.30
C GLU A 313 27.85 4.63 -22.94
N VAL A 314 26.81 4.58 -22.12
CA VAL A 314 25.43 4.27 -22.55
C VAL A 314 24.71 5.57 -22.93
N ASP A 315 23.83 5.49 -23.93
CA ASP A 315 23.01 6.63 -24.37
C ASP A 315 22.22 7.23 -23.19
N GLU A 316 22.25 8.57 -23.05
CA GLU A 316 21.56 9.32 -21.97
C GLU A 316 20.05 9.04 -21.93
N ARG A 317 19.46 8.58 -23.03
CA ARG A 317 18.03 8.18 -23.07
C ARG A 317 17.72 6.97 -22.20
N ILE A 318 18.73 6.15 -21.88
CA ILE A 318 18.61 4.93 -21.07
C ILE A 318 19.09 5.27 -19.65
N LYS A 319 18.15 5.68 -18.79
CA LYS A 319 18.48 6.03 -17.41
C LYS A 319 19.11 4.85 -16.66
N THR A 320 20.27 5.09 -16.08
CA THR A 320 20.94 4.12 -15.21
C THR A 320 20.11 3.90 -13.93
N PRO A 321 19.73 2.67 -13.60
CA PRO A 321 18.97 2.40 -12.39
C PRO A 321 19.85 2.55 -11.13
N THR A 322 19.23 2.92 -10.03
CA THR A 322 19.90 3.12 -8.75
C THR A 322 19.59 1.96 -7.81
N LYS A 323 20.63 1.23 -7.38
CA LYS A 323 20.57 0.18 -6.36
C LYS A 323 21.23 0.68 -5.08
N LEU A 324 20.43 0.81 -4.00
CA LEU A 324 20.94 1.19 -2.69
C LEU A 324 21.54 -0.04 -1.98
N LYS A 325 22.72 0.14 -1.35
CA LYS A 325 23.46 -0.91 -0.64
C LYS A 325 23.64 -0.58 0.85
N ASN A 326 22.53 -0.27 1.52
CA ASN A 326 22.55 0.04 2.93
C ASN A 326 22.44 -1.23 3.80
N ARG A 327 23.03 -1.17 5.01
CA ARG A 327 23.06 -2.28 5.96
C ARG A 327 22.46 -1.87 7.32
N GLY A 328 21.99 -2.87 8.08
CA GLY A 328 21.54 -2.71 9.46
C GLY A 328 20.37 -1.75 9.62
N VAL A 329 20.52 -0.73 10.46
CA VAL A 329 19.51 0.27 10.77
C VAL A 329 19.17 1.11 9.53
N VAL A 330 20.20 1.56 8.81
CA VAL A 330 20.05 2.43 7.63
C VAL A 330 19.17 1.78 6.56
N LYS A 331 19.30 0.47 6.33
CA LYS A 331 18.46 -0.27 5.36
C LYS A 331 16.95 -0.14 5.63
N ALA A 332 16.54 0.00 6.89
CA ALA A 332 15.12 0.16 7.22
C ALA A 332 14.58 1.50 6.70
N PHE A 333 15.40 2.55 6.70
CA PHE A 333 15.03 3.90 6.27
C PHE A 333 15.01 4.10 4.76
N GLU A 334 15.54 3.14 3.96
CA GLU A 334 15.40 3.17 2.49
C GLU A 334 13.92 3.27 2.07
N SER A 335 13.00 2.68 2.84
CA SER A 335 11.57 2.79 2.55
C SER A 335 11.05 4.21 2.66
N LEU A 336 11.55 5.02 3.60
CA LEU A 336 11.16 6.43 3.74
C LEU A 336 11.72 7.28 2.59
N VAL A 337 12.96 7.04 2.19
CA VAL A 337 13.55 7.72 1.03
C VAL A 337 12.80 7.36 -0.24
N GLY A 338 12.51 6.06 -0.45
CA GLY A 338 11.77 5.58 -1.61
C GLY A 338 10.33 6.11 -1.71
N MET A 339 9.71 6.50 -0.59
CA MET A 339 8.39 7.15 -0.60
C MET A 339 8.43 8.58 -1.17
N TYR A 340 9.54 9.27 -1.06
CA TYR A 340 9.75 10.59 -1.68
C TYR A 340 10.13 10.44 -3.16
N GLY A 341 11.09 9.56 -3.44
CA GLY A 341 11.59 9.25 -4.77
C GLY A 341 12.93 8.54 -4.70
N VAL A 342 13.32 7.93 -5.81
CA VAL A 342 14.61 7.26 -5.92
C VAL A 342 15.69 8.28 -6.25
N PRO A 343 16.82 8.32 -5.51
CA PRO A 343 17.97 9.19 -5.85
C PRO A 343 18.49 8.87 -7.25
N SER A 344 18.90 9.88 -8.00
CA SER A 344 19.58 9.67 -9.28
C SER A 344 20.91 8.93 -9.06
N TYR A 345 21.32 8.14 -10.05
CA TYR A 345 22.55 7.33 -9.96
C TYR A 345 23.80 8.12 -9.54
N ASN A 346 23.91 9.38 -10.01
CA ASN A 346 25.05 10.26 -9.73
C ASN A 346 24.92 11.09 -8.42
N GLU A 347 23.82 10.91 -7.68
CA GLU A 347 23.61 11.57 -6.40
C GLU A 347 24.25 10.82 -5.23
N LEU A 348 24.35 11.49 -4.10
CA LEU A 348 24.66 10.83 -2.83
C LEU A 348 23.41 10.16 -2.28
N ASP A 349 23.56 8.97 -1.73
CA ASP A 349 22.48 8.32 -1.01
C ASP A 349 22.09 9.13 0.24
N PRO A 350 20.86 9.65 0.32
CA PRO A 350 20.40 10.41 1.48
C PRO A 350 20.08 9.53 2.69
N THR A 351 19.96 8.21 2.54
CA THR A 351 19.44 7.29 3.56
C THR A 351 20.21 7.33 4.88
N PRO A 352 21.57 7.37 4.91
CA PRO A 352 22.31 7.46 6.17
C PRO A 352 22.00 8.77 6.92
N LEU A 353 21.93 9.88 6.19
CA LEU A 353 21.61 11.19 6.76
C LEU A 353 20.19 11.20 7.32
N VAL A 354 19.21 10.73 6.53
CA VAL A 354 17.82 10.61 6.96
C VAL A 354 17.69 9.75 8.21
N THR A 355 18.40 8.64 8.28
CA THR A 355 18.37 7.76 9.45
C THR A 355 18.73 8.51 10.73
N VAL A 356 19.83 9.25 10.72
CA VAL A 356 20.29 10.00 11.90
C VAL A 356 19.35 11.16 12.21
N THR A 357 19.04 11.97 11.21
CA THR A 357 18.25 13.20 11.40
C THR A 357 16.80 12.89 11.77
N TYR A 358 16.20 11.86 11.17
CA TYR A 358 14.83 11.46 11.48
C TYR A 358 14.70 10.90 12.91
N LEU A 359 15.62 10.02 13.31
CA LEU A 359 15.65 9.49 14.68
C LEU A 359 15.82 10.61 15.69
N LEU A 360 16.69 11.59 15.41
CA LEU A 360 16.94 12.72 16.27
C LEU A 360 15.69 13.61 16.39
N ILE A 361 15.05 13.97 15.28
CA ILE A 361 13.82 14.77 15.24
C ILE A 361 12.69 14.06 15.98
N PHE A 362 12.45 12.77 15.68
CA PHE A 362 11.40 12.00 16.34
C PHE A 362 11.60 11.91 17.84
N GLY A 363 12.81 11.57 18.29
CA GLY A 363 13.14 11.48 19.71
C GLY A 363 12.98 12.82 20.44
N MET A 364 13.38 13.92 19.81
CA MET A 364 13.21 15.27 20.38
C MET A 364 11.73 15.66 20.51
N MET A 365 10.89 15.30 19.53
CA MET A 365 9.47 15.60 19.54
C MET A 365 8.67 14.71 20.49
N PHE A 366 9.07 13.45 20.63
CA PHE A 366 8.36 12.41 21.39
C PHE A 366 9.30 11.72 22.38
N GLY A 367 9.84 12.51 23.33
CA GLY A 367 10.84 12.05 24.30
C GLY A 367 10.19 11.50 25.57
N ASP A 368 9.87 10.20 25.63
CA ASP A 368 9.40 9.53 26.84
C ASP A 368 9.89 8.08 26.89
N VAL A 369 10.46 7.69 28.05
CA VAL A 369 11.08 6.35 28.22
C VAL A 369 10.02 5.24 28.17
N GLY A 370 8.91 5.40 28.91
CA GLY A 370 7.90 4.34 29.03
C GLY A 370 7.11 4.15 27.73
N GLN A 371 6.66 5.25 27.14
CA GLN A 371 5.89 5.23 25.90
C GLN A 371 6.78 4.82 24.73
N GLY A 372 8.03 5.30 24.66
CA GLY A 372 9.03 4.89 23.67
C GLY A 372 9.30 3.39 23.71
N LEU A 373 9.38 2.79 24.90
CA LEU A 373 9.55 1.34 25.06
C LEU A 373 8.35 0.55 24.50
N ILE A 374 7.12 1.03 24.74
CA ILE A 374 5.92 0.40 24.17
C ILE A 374 5.93 0.47 22.65
N ILE A 375 6.28 1.64 22.07
CA ILE A 375 6.41 1.81 20.61
C ILE A 375 7.47 0.83 20.07
N PHE A 376 8.63 0.76 20.71
CA PHE A 376 9.70 -0.16 20.30
C PHE A 376 9.24 -1.61 20.28
N LEU A 377 8.69 -2.12 21.40
CA LEU A 377 8.28 -3.51 21.53
C LEU A 377 7.11 -3.85 20.61
N GLY A 378 6.09 -2.99 20.54
CA GLY A 378 4.91 -3.18 19.70
C GLY A 378 5.26 -3.21 18.20
N ALA A 379 6.06 -2.24 17.74
CA ALA A 379 6.49 -2.16 16.35
C ALA A 379 7.46 -3.30 15.98
N PHE A 380 8.37 -3.68 16.88
CA PHE A 380 9.28 -4.82 16.68
C PHE A 380 8.50 -6.14 16.54
N LEU A 381 7.50 -6.37 17.40
CA LEU A 381 6.66 -7.53 17.33
C LEU A 381 5.85 -7.57 16.02
N LEU A 382 5.30 -6.44 15.62
CA LEU A 382 4.56 -6.30 14.35
C LEU A 382 5.46 -6.60 13.14
N TYR A 383 6.70 -6.11 13.15
CA TYR A 383 7.68 -6.44 12.12
C TYR A 383 7.98 -7.93 12.08
N LYS A 384 8.20 -8.57 13.24
CA LYS A 384 8.54 -10.00 13.33
C LYS A 384 7.39 -10.91 12.88
N LEU A 385 6.13 -10.55 13.21
CA LEU A 385 4.96 -11.36 12.89
C LEU A 385 4.44 -11.16 11.47
N LYS A 386 4.45 -9.92 10.96
CA LYS A 386 3.85 -9.56 9.66
C LYS A 386 4.84 -9.10 8.60
N GLY A 387 6.12 -8.96 8.93
CA GLY A 387 7.16 -8.54 7.98
C GLY A 387 7.03 -7.10 7.46
N ILE A 388 6.22 -6.24 8.11
CA ILE A 388 5.96 -4.87 7.64
C ILE A 388 7.22 -4.02 7.79
N LYS A 389 7.82 -3.59 6.67
CA LYS A 389 9.07 -2.82 6.65
C LYS A 389 8.99 -1.51 7.45
N LEU A 390 7.85 -0.80 7.38
CA LEU A 390 7.63 0.45 8.10
C LEU A 390 7.62 0.25 9.63
N ALA A 391 7.11 -0.87 10.12
CA ALA A 391 7.13 -1.19 11.55
C ALA A 391 8.55 -1.27 12.10
N LYS A 392 9.52 -1.69 11.28
CA LYS A 392 10.94 -1.70 11.67
C LYS A 392 11.48 -0.27 11.89
N VAL A 393 11.08 0.70 11.06
CA VAL A 393 11.44 2.12 11.25
C VAL A 393 10.84 2.65 12.56
N ILE A 394 9.55 2.42 12.80
CA ILE A 394 8.85 2.84 14.02
C ILE A 394 9.50 2.24 15.27
N SER A 395 9.99 1.00 15.19
CA SER A 395 10.75 0.37 16.28
C SER A 395 12.03 1.16 16.63
N TYR A 396 12.80 1.59 15.62
CA TYR A 396 13.98 2.44 15.86
C TYR A 396 13.59 3.83 16.40
N CYS A 397 12.47 4.40 15.96
CA CYS A 397 11.94 5.65 16.52
C CYS A 397 11.61 5.49 18.02
N GLY A 398 11.05 4.35 18.42
CA GLY A 398 10.83 4.03 19.84
C GLY A 398 12.12 4.02 20.66
N ILE A 399 13.23 3.49 20.12
CA ILE A 399 14.54 3.54 20.80
C ILE A 399 15.01 5.00 20.96
N SER A 400 14.87 5.81 19.91
CA SER A 400 15.23 7.23 19.99
C SER A 400 14.38 7.97 21.02
N SER A 401 13.07 7.70 21.08
CA SER A 401 12.17 8.23 22.11
C SER A 401 12.63 7.89 23.53
N VAL A 402 13.07 6.65 23.76
CA VAL A 402 13.64 6.24 25.05
C VAL A 402 14.89 7.07 25.41
N ILE A 403 15.80 7.25 24.46
CA ILE A 403 17.03 8.04 24.68
C ILE A 403 16.68 9.49 25.08
N PHE A 404 15.82 10.14 24.31
CA PHE A 404 15.41 11.51 24.60
C PHE A 404 14.51 11.60 25.86
N GLY A 405 13.75 10.54 26.17
CA GLY A 405 13.01 10.43 27.42
C GLY A 405 13.92 10.48 28.65
N PHE A 406 15.12 9.90 28.59
CA PHE A 406 16.14 10.09 29.63
C PHE A 406 16.66 11.52 29.66
N VAL A 407 16.88 12.17 28.52
CA VAL A 407 17.33 13.57 28.44
C VAL A 407 16.32 14.52 29.08
N TYR A 408 15.04 14.30 28.86
CA TYR A 408 13.93 15.09 29.41
C TYR A 408 13.52 14.65 30.82
N GLY A 409 13.96 13.48 31.27
CA GLY A 409 13.57 12.91 32.56
C GLY A 409 12.15 12.40 32.61
N SER A 410 11.51 12.11 31.45
CA SER A 410 10.11 11.69 31.36
C SER A 410 9.95 10.17 31.33
N PHE A 411 9.16 9.61 32.24
CA PHE A 411 8.75 8.21 32.27
C PHE A 411 7.21 8.13 32.36
N PHE A 412 6.56 7.74 31.30
CA PHE A 412 5.11 7.89 31.11
C PHE A 412 4.64 9.30 31.50
N GLY A 413 5.38 10.34 31.07
CA GLY A 413 5.17 11.74 31.36
C GLY A 413 5.41 12.17 32.80
N ASN A 414 5.88 11.28 33.69
CA ASN A 414 6.21 11.63 35.06
C ASN A 414 7.70 11.98 35.18
N GLU A 415 7.99 13.24 35.48
CA GLU A 415 9.35 13.77 35.59
C GLU A 415 10.04 13.39 36.91
N THR A 416 9.28 13.01 37.97
CA THR A 416 9.85 12.75 39.29
C THR A 416 10.55 11.40 39.41
N ILE A 417 10.13 10.40 38.62
CA ILE A 417 10.63 9.02 38.71
C ILE A 417 12.10 8.96 38.28
N ILE A 418 12.45 9.54 37.12
CA ILE A 418 13.82 9.51 36.60
C ILE A 418 14.73 10.38 37.45
N HIS A 419 14.23 11.55 37.92
CA HIS A 419 15.00 12.43 38.81
C HIS A 419 15.39 11.77 40.15
N SER A 420 14.51 10.91 40.69
CA SER A 420 14.79 10.16 41.90
C SER A 420 15.82 9.03 41.71
N LEU A 421 15.85 8.42 40.50
CA LEU A 421 16.77 7.33 40.14
C LEU A 421 18.15 7.82 39.69
N LEU A 422 18.19 8.93 38.97
CA LEU A 422 19.37 9.50 38.35
C LEU A 422 19.41 11.01 38.59
N PRO A 423 20.02 11.49 39.74
CA PRO A 423 19.98 12.91 40.13
C PRO A 423 20.64 13.88 39.15
N PHE A 424 21.49 13.38 38.23
CA PHE A 424 22.16 14.20 37.20
C PHE A 424 21.33 14.37 35.91
N LEU A 425 20.16 13.69 35.82
CA LEU A 425 19.12 13.87 34.81
C LEU A 425 17.89 14.49 35.48
N PRO A 426 17.08 15.28 34.76
CA PRO A 426 17.12 15.64 33.33
C PRO A 426 18.15 16.71 32.98
N LEU A 427 18.63 16.69 31.72
CA LEU A 427 19.49 17.74 31.16
C LEU A 427 18.67 18.94 30.65
N LEU A 428 17.41 18.74 30.31
CA LEU A 428 16.48 19.74 29.80
C LEU A 428 15.06 19.41 30.29
N GLU A 429 14.39 20.37 30.91
CA GLU A 429 12.98 20.26 31.29
C GLU A 429 12.13 21.13 30.35
N PRO A 430 11.45 20.56 29.35
CA PRO A 430 10.78 21.34 28.30
C PRO A 430 9.80 22.38 28.84
N MET A 431 9.01 22.05 29.86
CA MET A 431 8.00 22.96 30.42
C MET A 431 8.60 24.13 31.25
N LYS A 432 9.75 23.92 31.89
CA LYS A 432 10.45 24.98 32.63
C LYS A 432 11.27 25.86 31.68
N ASP A 433 11.92 25.25 30.69
CA ASP A 433 12.84 25.90 29.77
C ASP A 433 12.28 26.02 28.35
N GLN A 434 11.05 26.55 28.22
CA GLN A 434 10.30 26.59 26.95
C GLN A 434 11.07 27.30 25.83
N LEU A 435 11.66 28.48 26.11
CA LEU A 435 12.42 29.24 25.11
C LEU A 435 13.68 28.52 24.70
N ILE A 436 14.34 27.82 25.62
CA ILE A 436 15.54 27.03 25.31
C ILE A 436 15.16 25.84 24.44
N THR A 437 14.06 25.15 24.77
CA THR A 437 13.54 24.01 23.97
C THR A 437 13.20 24.42 22.53
N LEU A 438 12.52 25.54 22.34
CA LEU A 438 12.25 26.10 21.02
C LEU A 438 13.53 26.52 20.30
N GLY A 439 14.48 27.13 21.04
CA GLY A 439 15.78 27.54 20.53
C GLY A 439 16.63 26.36 20.07
N ILE A 440 16.61 25.22 20.79
CA ILE A 440 17.30 23.99 20.40
C ILE A 440 16.69 23.43 19.10
N GLY A 441 15.35 23.44 18.97
CA GLY A 441 14.68 23.05 17.74
C GLY A 441 15.09 23.89 16.53
N LEU A 442 15.15 25.21 16.73
CA LEU A 442 15.60 26.16 15.70
C LEU A 442 17.08 25.95 15.34
N GLY A 443 17.96 25.78 16.34
CA GLY A 443 19.39 25.52 16.16
C GLY A 443 19.65 24.20 15.41
N LEU A 444 18.92 23.13 15.78
CA LEU A 444 18.96 21.89 15.04
C LEU A 444 18.58 22.11 13.57
N GLY A 445 17.48 22.84 13.32
CA GLY A 445 17.05 23.17 11.96
C GLY A 445 18.12 23.90 11.17
N ALA A 446 18.78 24.88 11.77
CA ALA A 446 19.87 25.61 11.14
C ALA A 446 21.03 24.67 10.73
N ILE A 447 21.41 23.75 11.61
CA ILE A 447 22.44 22.74 11.31
C ILE A 447 22.00 21.82 10.17
N LEU A 448 20.76 21.36 10.18
CA LEU A 448 20.23 20.45 9.15
C LEU A 448 20.16 21.12 7.77
N ILE A 449 19.77 22.40 7.71
CA ILE A 449 19.78 23.18 6.45
C ILE A 449 21.21 23.31 5.92
N VAL A 450 22.19 23.62 6.78
CA VAL A 450 23.60 23.68 6.40
C VAL A 450 24.07 22.33 5.83
N VAL A 451 23.76 21.22 6.50
CA VAL A 451 24.09 19.88 6.02
C VAL A 451 23.45 19.60 4.66
N ALA A 452 22.17 19.96 4.48
CA ALA A 452 21.47 19.78 3.20
C ALA A 452 22.13 20.55 2.06
N ILE A 453 22.52 21.82 2.30
CA ILE A 453 23.24 22.62 1.30
C ILE A 453 24.62 22.01 0.98
N VAL A 454 25.37 21.54 1.98
CA VAL A 454 26.64 20.87 1.76
C VAL A 454 26.47 19.60 0.92
N MET A 455 25.42 18.81 1.18
CA MET A 455 25.10 17.64 0.36
C MET A 455 24.81 18.04 -1.10
N ASN A 456 24.05 19.11 -1.31
CA ASN A 456 23.81 19.62 -2.66
C ASN A 456 25.11 20.06 -3.36
N ILE A 457 25.98 20.78 -2.67
CA ILE A 457 27.27 21.17 -3.23
C ILE A 457 28.07 19.94 -3.68
N ILE A 458 28.12 18.89 -2.85
CA ILE A 458 28.81 17.64 -3.19
C ILE A 458 28.17 16.97 -4.41
N ASN A 459 26.83 16.95 -4.50
CA ASN A 459 26.12 16.39 -5.65
C ASN A 459 26.44 17.16 -6.93
N GLN A 460 26.40 18.50 -6.91
CA GLN A 460 26.72 19.34 -8.06
C GLN A 460 28.17 19.20 -8.52
N VAL A 461 29.12 19.08 -7.57
CA VAL A 461 30.53 18.82 -7.88
C VAL A 461 30.72 17.45 -8.53
N LYS A 462 30.03 16.41 -8.06
CA LYS A 462 30.04 15.06 -8.68
C LYS A 462 29.50 15.08 -10.11
N ARG A 463 28.46 15.88 -10.36
CA ARG A 463 27.86 16.09 -11.69
C ARG A 463 28.71 16.98 -12.59
N LYS A 464 29.86 17.47 -12.10
CA LYS A 464 30.74 18.43 -12.81
C LYS A 464 30.08 19.78 -13.13
N GLU A 465 29.00 20.11 -12.43
CA GLU A 465 28.26 21.38 -12.58
C GLU A 465 28.79 22.45 -11.60
N TYR A 466 30.06 22.82 -11.73
CA TYR A 466 30.74 23.74 -10.81
C TYR A 466 30.10 25.13 -10.72
N GLY A 467 29.44 25.58 -11.78
CA GLY A 467 28.75 26.88 -11.79
C GLY A 467 27.58 26.90 -10.83
N LYS A 468 26.74 25.88 -10.87
CA LYS A 468 25.63 25.70 -9.92
C LYS A 468 26.15 25.45 -8.50
N ALA A 469 27.21 24.65 -8.34
CA ALA A 469 27.82 24.41 -7.03
C ALA A 469 28.26 25.71 -6.33
N LEU A 470 28.72 26.71 -7.08
CA LEU A 470 29.23 27.97 -6.53
C LEU A 470 28.17 29.06 -6.38
N PHE A 471 27.32 29.27 -7.39
CA PHE A 471 26.48 30.46 -7.52
C PHE A 471 24.99 30.23 -7.26
N ASP A 472 24.54 29.00 -7.13
CA ASP A 472 23.13 28.68 -6.85
C ASP A 472 22.73 29.02 -5.41
N LYS A 473 21.40 29.22 -5.18
CA LYS A 473 20.80 29.44 -3.85
C LYS A 473 21.10 28.29 -2.86
N ASN A 474 21.23 27.06 -3.35
CA ASN A 474 21.64 25.89 -2.57
C ASN A 474 23.13 25.53 -2.77
N GLY A 475 23.91 26.44 -3.35
CA GLY A 475 25.35 26.32 -3.54
C GLY A 475 26.17 27.01 -2.44
N VAL A 476 27.47 27.24 -2.72
CA VAL A 476 28.39 27.91 -1.78
C VAL A 476 27.92 29.32 -1.45
N ALA A 477 27.43 30.09 -2.45
CA ALA A 477 26.92 31.44 -2.22
C ALA A 477 25.72 31.43 -1.26
N GLY A 478 24.76 30.50 -1.43
CA GLY A 478 23.64 30.32 -0.51
C GLY A 478 24.07 29.88 0.90
N LEU A 479 25.08 28.99 1.01
CA LEU A 479 25.64 28.57 2.29
C LEU A 479 26.27 29.75 3.06
N VAL A 480 27.11 30.55 2.40
CA VAL A 480 27.74 31.73 3.00
C VAL A 480 26.69 32.73 3.43
N PHE A 481 25.72 33.01 2.59
CA PHE A 481 24.59 33.88 2.91
C PHE A 481 23.85 33.40 4.16
N TYR A 482 23.42 32.12 4.19
CA TYR A 482 22.63 31.57 5.30
C TYR A 482 23.39 31.59 6.63
N LEU A 483 24.65 31.14 6.63
CA LEU A 483 25.51 31.19 7.82
C LEU A 483 25.74 32.63 8.31
N SER A 484 25.90 33.56 7.37
CA SER A 484 26.14 34.98 7.73
C SER A 484 24.91 35.63 8.34
N VAL A 485 23.70 35.31 7.87
CA VAL A 485 22.45 35.79 8.49
C VAL A 485 22.30 35.26 9.91
N ILE A 486 22.60 33.97 10.15
CA ILE A 486 22.56 33.38 11.50
C ILE A 486 23.58 34.04 12.41
N LEU A 487 24.86 34.20 11.93
CA LEU A 487 25.92 34.82 12.70
C LEU A 487 25.61 36.30 12.99
N PHE A 488 25.01 37.03 12.05
CA PHE A 488 24.58 38.41 12.24
C PHE A 488 23.49 38.49 13.34
N ALA A 489 22.46 37.64 13.27
CA ALA A 489 21.40 37.58 14.27
C ALA A 489 21.95 37.25 15.67
N PHE A 490 22.89 36.27 15.75
CA PHE A 490 23.59 35.92 16.98
C PHE A 490 24.46 37.08 17.48
N GLY A 491 25.16 37.77 16.59
CA GLY A 491 25.99 38.93 16.93
C GLY A 491 25.20 40.07 17.53
N VAL A 492 24.03 40.36 16.96
CA VAL A 492 23.09 41.36 17.54
C VAL A 492 22.59 40.93 18.93
N TYR A 493 22.22 39.66 19.09
CA TYR A 493 21.75 39.11 20.37
C TYR A 493 22.85 39.10 21.45
N ALA A 494 24.06 38.70 21.07
CA ALA A 494 25.21 38.60 21.97
C ALA A 494 25.97 39.95 22.18
N GLY A 495 25.54 41.05 21.53
CA GLY A 495 26.18 42.35 21.60
C GLY A 495 27.58 42.40 20.97
N GLN A 496 27.87 41.51 20.02
CA GLN A 496 29.18 41.40 19.34
C GLN A 496 29.28 42.44 18.22
N ILE A 497 30.04 43.53 18.44
CA ILE A 497 30.15 44.68 17.53
C ILE A 497 30.69 44.26 16.14
N ILE A 498 31.60 43.30 16.05
CA ILE A 498 32.19 42.86 14.79
C ILE A 498 31.15 42.17 13.90
N LEU A 499 30.33 41.28 14.47
CA LEU A 499 29.30 40.51 13.74
C LEU A 499 28.08 41.37 13.36
N SER A 500 27.81 42.45 14.11
CA SER A 500 26.75 43.38 13.83
C SER A 500 27.19 44.60 12.99
N SER A 501 28.46 44.64 12.52
CA SER A 501 28.98 45.76 11.75
C SER A 501 28.42 45.84 10.34
N ALA A 502 28.31 47.07 9.79
CA ALA A 502 27.91 47.31 8.41
C ALA A 502 28.88 46.62 7.40
N GLY A 503 30.19 46.55 7.73
CA GLY A 503 31.15 45.86 6.89
C GLY A 503 30.90 44.37 6.75
N PHE A 504 30.54 43.69 7.88
CA PHE A 504 30.16 42.30 7.86
C PHE A 504 28.90 42.07 6.99
N LEU A 505 27.89 42.93 7.11
CA LEU A 505 26.65 42.85 6.34
C LEU A 505 26.90 42.99 4.84
N VAL A 506 27.72 43.96 4.42
CA VAL A 506 28.05 44.15 3.00
C VAL A 506 28.85 42.94 2.45
N LEU A 507 29.84 42.45 3.16
CA LEU A 507 30.76 41.42 2.65
C LEU A 507 30.12 40.03 2.68
N PHE A 508 29.35 39.71 3.70
CA PHE A 508 28.89 38.34 3.96
C PHE A 508 27.39 38.13 3.71
N VAL A 509 26.59 39.21 3.56
CA VAL A 509 25.16 39.11 3.23
C VAL A 509 24.89 39.62 1.81
N ILE A 510 25.33 40.86 1.49
CA ILE A 510 25.01 41.46 0.18
C ILE A 510 25.82 40.82 -0.95
N LEU A 511 27.11 40.56 -0.75
CA LEU A 511 27.96 39.98 -1.79
C LEU A 511 27.48 38.57 -2.23
N PRO A 512 27.15 37.60 -1.32
CA PRO A 512 26.57 36.33 -1.76
C PRO A 512 25.23 36.47 -2.49
N LEU A 513 24.37 37.40 -2.07
CA LEU A 513 23.12 37.68 -2.81
C LEU A 513 23.38 38.17 -4.23
N LEU A 514 24.39 39.05 -4.40
CA LEU A 514 24.82 39.49 -5.76
C LEU A 514 25.39 38.31 -6.56
N LEU A 515 26.12 37.38 -5.94
CA LEU A 515 26.63 36.18 -6.63
C LEU A 515 25.47 35.29 -7.10
N ILE A 516 24.42 35.11 -6.27
CA ILE A 516 23.20 34.37 -6.67
C ILE A 516 22.49 35.13 -7.83
N PHE A 517 22.36 36.47 -7.72
CA PHE A 517 21.72 37.30 -8.76
C PHE A 517 22.39 37.17 -10.13
N PHE A 518 23.71 37.08 -10.16
CA PHE A 518 24.49 36.92 -11.39
C PHE A 518 24.85 35.44 -11.67
N GLY A 519 24.21 34.48 -11.02
CA GLY A 519 24.56 33.05 -11.05
C GLY A 519 24.62 32.48 -12.48
N GLU A 520 23.54 32.60 -13.29
CA GLU A 520 23.51 32.07 -14.65
C GLU A 520 24.54 32.75 -15.58
N PRO A 521 24.69 34.11 -15.61
CA PRO A 521 25.74 34.74 -16.38
C PRO A 521 27.15 34.32 -15.99
N LEU A 522 27.42 34.13 -14.70
CA LEU A 522 28.71 33.66 -14.18
C LEU A 522 28.98 32.20 -14.55
N GLU A 523 27.99 31.32 -14.44
CA GLU A 523 28.08 29.94 -14.90
C GLU A 523 28.40 29.85 -16.39
N ARG A 524 27.68 30.61 -17.21
CA ARG A 524 27.95 30.67 -18.66
C ARG A 524 29.33 31.25 -18.98
N TRP A 525 29.77 32.23 -18.21
CA TRP A 525 31.12 32.78 -18.36
C TRP A 525 32.18 31.72 -18.04
N MET A 526 31.99 30.92 -17.03
CA MET A 526 32.89 29.80 -16.71
C MET A 526 32.94 28.75 -17.83
N LYS A 527 31.80 28.41 -18.43
CA LYS A 527 31.72 27.40 -19.51
C LYS A 527 32.19 27.90 -20.88
N THR A 528 31.82 29.14 -21.26
CA THR A 528 32.03 29.63 -22.63
C THR A 528 32.88 30.89 -22.72
N LYS A 529 33.38 31.45 -21.62
CA LYS A 529 34.09 32.72 -21.49
C LYS A 529 33.32 33.94 -22.08
N LYS A 530 32.00 33.80 -22.27
CA LYS A 530 31.13 34.89 -22.74
C LYS A 530 30.12 35.21 -21.66
N PHE A 531 30.15 36.47 -21.18
CA PHE A 531 29.15 37.00 -20.26
C PHE A 531 27.89 37.36 -21.04
N LYS A 532 26.93 36.43 -21.10
CA LYS A 532 25.67 36.62 -21.80
C LYS A 532 24.53 35.99 -21.00
N SER A 533 23.50 36.78 -20.69
CA SER A 533 22.29 36.32 -20.05
C SER A 533 21.20 35.96 -21.07
N ARG A 534 20.23 35.12 -20.66
CA ARG A 534 19.00 34.86 -21.42
C ARG A 534 18.11 36.10 -21.37
N GLN A 535 17.34 36.34 -22.42
CA GLN A 535 16.39 37.46 -22.46
C GLN A 535 15.32 37.25 -21.34
N GLY A 536 15.14 38.26 -20.48
CA GLY A 536 14.25 38.18 -19.32
C GLY A 536 14.87 37.64 -18.00
N TYR A 537 16.12 37.16 -18.03
CA TYR A 537 16.81 36.59 -16.87
C TYR A 537 16.82 37.50 -15.63
N TYR A 538 17.10 38.79 -15.78
CA TYR A 538 17.19 39.67 -14.61
C TYR A 538 15.87 39.86 -13.86
N VAL A 539 14.73 39.74 -14.55
CA VAL A 539 13.43 39.75 -13.89
C VAL A 539 13.24 38.46 -13.10
N GLU A 540 13.58 37.32 -13.70
CA GLU A 540 13.57 36.02 -13.06
C GLU A 540 14.50 35.98 -11.84
N ALA A 541 15.72 36.51 -11.95
CA ALA A 541 16.70 36.57 -10.86
C ALA A 541 16.22 37.40 -9.65
N VAL A 542 15.45 38.49 -9.87
CA VAL A 542 14.84 39.24 -8.76
C VAL A 542 13.84 38.39 -8.01
N PHE A 543 12.97 37.67 -8.71
CA PHE A 543 12.02 36.75 -8.06
C PHE A 543 12.73 35.61 -7.36
N GLU A 544 13.80 35.08 -7.94
CA GLU A 544 14.61 34.02 -7.34
C GLU A 544 15.26 34.48 -6.01
N ILE A 545 15.74 35.72 -5.92
CA ILE A 545 16.24 36.27 -4.66
C ILE A 545 15.13 36.36 -3.61
N ILE A 546 13.96 36.87 -3.99
CA ILE A 546 12.82 36.99 -3.06
C ILE A 546 12.42 35.60 -2.58
N GLU A 547 12.30 34.62 -3.49
CA GLU A 547 12.01 33.23 -3.16
C GLU A 547 13.07 32.64 -2.22
N THR A 548 14.34 32.90 -2.48
CA THR A 548 15.47 32.44 -1.66
C THR A 548 15.37 32.97 -0.24
N LEU A 549 15.13 34.26 -0.07
CA LEU A 549 14.97 34.89 1.25
C LEU A 549 13.77 34.29 2.01
N LEU A 550 12.61 34.19 1.34
CA LEU A 550 11.41 33.62 1.91
C LEU A 550 11.59 32.13 2.27
N SER A 551 12.24 31.37 1.40
CA SER A 551 12.50 29.94 1.63
C SER A 551 13.43 29.71 2.83
N PHE A 552 14.55 30.43 2.94
CA PHE A 552 15.44 30.30 4.08
C PHE A 552 14.77 30.67 5.40
N PHE A 553 14.02 31.78 5.40
CA PHE A 553 13.27 32.22 6.58
C PHE A 553 12.18 31.19 6.97
N SER A 554 11.31 30.84 6.03
CA SER A 554 10.21 29.92 6.27
C SER A 554 10.70 28.54 6.74
N ASN A 555 11.71 27.99 6.07
CA ASN A 555 12.25 26.68 6.42
C ASN A 555 12.92 26.68 7.81
N THR A 556 13.66 27.78 8.15
CA THR A 556 14.27 27.90 9.47
C THR A 556 13.21 27.98 10.58
N VAL A 557 12.17 28.81 10.37
CA VAL A 557 11.05 28.94 11.32
C VAL A 557 10.26 27.61 11.44
N SER A 558 10.17 26.83 10.36
CA SER A 558 9.47 25.54 10.36
C SER A 558 10.03 24.56 11.42
N PHE A 559 11.32 24.65 11.74
CA PHE A 559 11.96 23.78 12.77
C PHE A 559 11.55 24.12 14.21
N ILE A 560 10.93 25.28 14.47
CA ILE A 560 10.34 25.58 15.79
C ILE A 560 9.33 24.49 16.17
N ARG A 561 8.72 23.85 15.19
CA ARG A 561 7.80 22.73 15.37
C ARG A 561 8.41 21.59 16.21
N VAL A 562 9.71 21.32 16.07
CA VAL A 562 10.37 20.26 16.84
C VAL A 562 10.25 20.55 18.35
N GLY A 563 10.56 21.77 18.75
CA GLY A 563 10.40 22.18 20.15
C GLY A 563 8.92 22.30 20.58
N ALA A 564 8.05 22.77 19.67
CA ALA A 564 6.63 22.91 19.97
C ALA A 564 5.94 21.54 20.23
N PHE A 565 6.30 20.50 19.49
CA PHE A 565 5.77 19.15 19.76
C PHE A 565 6.35 18.54 21.03
N ALA A 566 7.62 18.80 21.36
CA ALA A 566 8.17 18.40 22.66
C ALA A 566 7.41 19.04 23.85
N LEU A 567 7.05 20.33 23.73
CA LEU A 567 6.21 21.01 24.71
C LEU A 567 4.79 20.45 24.75
N ASN A 568 4.19 20.20 23.59
CA ASN A 568 2.84 19.64 23.47
C ASN A 568 2.72 18.27 24.13
N HIS A 569 3.74 17.43 23.95
CA HIS A 569 3.81 16.10 24.55
C HIS A 569 3.68 16.16 26.08
N VAL A 570 4.48 17.00 26.72
CA VAL A 570 4.45 17.17 28.18
C VAL A 570 3.13 17.82 28.63
N ALA A 571 2.65 18.85 27.90
CA ALA A 571 1.39 19.53 28.22
C ALA A 571 0.17 18.58 28.13
N LEU A 572 0.13 17.72 27.11
CA LEU A 572 -0.95 16.74 26.95
C LEU A 572 -0.98 15.74 28.11
N PHE A 573 0.20 15.26 28.50
CA PHE A 573 0.29 14.37 29.65
C PHE A 573 -0.15 15.07 30.96
N MET A 574 0.27 16.33 31.19
CA MET A 574 -0.17 17.12 32.36
C MET A 574 -1.69 17.25 32.42
N ALA A 575 -2.35 17.41 31.26
CA ALA A 575 -3.81 17.46 31.21
C ALA A 575 -4.44 16.15 31.70
N PHE A 576 -3.94 14.98 31.25
CA PHE A 576 -4.43 13.70 31.75
C PHE A 576 -4.12 13.49 33.25
N GLN A 577 -2.99 13.99 33.75
CA GLN A 577 -2.63 13.91 35.15
C GLN A 577 -3.57 14.74 36.03
N VAL A 578 -4.00 15.93 35.58
CA VAL A 578 -5.01 16.74 36.28
C VAL A 578 -6.35 15.99 36.29
N MET A 579 -6.79 15.43 35.18
CA MET A 579 -8.02 14.64 35.11
C MET A 579 -7.97 13.40 36.04
N GLN A 580 -6.80 12.73 36.11
CA GLN A 580 -6.57 11.61 37.04
C GLN A 580 -6.80 12.04 38.50
N ARG A 581 -6.25 13.22 38.91
CA ARG A 581 -6.38 13.73 40.26
C ARG A 581 -7.84 14.12 40.59
N MET A 582 -8.58 14.62 39.60
CA MET A 582 -10.00 15.01 39.79
C MET A 582 -10.91 13.80 39.96
N LEU A 583 -10.68 12.70 39.25
CA LEU A 583 -11.53 11.51 39.29
C LEU A 583 -11.17 10.53 40.44
N GLY A 584 -9.89 10.51 40.84
CA GLY A 584 -9.42 9.64 41.92
C GLY A 584 -9.68 8.15 41.71
N GLY A 585 -9.18 7.31 42.61
CA GLY A 585 -9.45 5.85 42.64
C GLY A 585 -9.32 5.14 41.30
N VAL A 586 -10.25 4.22 41.00
CA VAL A 586 -10.25 3.41 39.77
C VAL A 586 -10.45 4.26 38.50
N GLY A 587 -11.27 5.34 38.59
CA GLY A 587 -11.51 6.27 37.50
C GLY A 587 -10.23 7.00 37.06
N GLY A 588 -9.40 7.42 38.00
CA GLY A 588 -8.13 8.04 37.72
C GLY A 588 -7.14 7.11 37.01
N VAL A 589 -7.08 5.82 37.40
CA VAL A 589 -6.24 4.82 36.72
C VAL A 589 -6.73 4.58 35.28
N ALA A 590 -8.03 4.50 35.06
CA ALA A 590 -8.62 4.31 33.73
C ALA A 590 -8.27 5.49 32.80
N VAL A 591 -8.36 6.73 33.28
CA VAL A 591 -7.98 7.95 32.53
C VAL A 591 -6.50 7.93 32.14
N MET A 592 -5.61 7.51 33.04
CA MET A 592 -4.18 7.44 32.74
C MET A 592 -3.86 6.38 31.69
N ILE A 593 -4.49 5.20 31.76
CA ILE A 593 -4.31 4.15 30.73
C ILE A 593 -4.83 4.66 29.38
N PHE A 594 -6.04 5.21 29.35
CA PHE A 594 -6.64 5.76 28.13
C PHE A 594 -5.79 6.91 27.56
N GLY A 595 -5.32 7.84 28.41
CA GLY A 595 -4.46 8.94 28.03
C GLY A 595 -3.16 8.47 27.38
N ASN A 596 -2.48 7.48 27.97
CA ASN A 596 -1.25 6.92 27.39
C ASN A 596 -1.52 6.21 26.04
N ILE A 597 -2.62 5.47 25.92
CA ILE A 597 -2.98 4.84 24.64
C ILE A 597 -3.22 5.92 23.56
N LEU A 598 -3.93 6.99 23.92
CA LEU A 598 -4.22 8.10 23.01
C LEU A 598 -2.94 8.85 22.63
N ILE A 599 -2.06 9.16 23.57
CA ILE A 599 -0.78 9.82 23.32
C ILE A 599 0.08 8.95 22.40
N ILE A 600 0.30 7.67 22.72
CA ILE A 600 1.11 6.77 21.92
C ILE A 600 0.54 6.62 20.49
N GLY A 601 -0.78 6.44 20.37
CA GLY A 601 -1.42 6.20 19.07
C GLY A 601 -1.52 7.46 18.22
N LEU A 602 -2.15 8.50 18.75
CA LEU A 602 -2.47 9.71 17.98
C LEU A 602 -1.28 10.66 17.88
N GLU A 603 -0.67 11.00 19.02
CA GLU A 603 0.46 11.93 19.02
C GLU A 603 1.69 11.28 18.38
N GLY A 604 1.99 10.00 18.67
CA GLY A 604 3.07 9.27 18.03
C GLY A 604 2.94 9.24 16.51
N LEU A 605 1.71 9.06 15.98
CA LEU A 605 1.44 9.14 14.55
C LEU A 605 1.66 10.55 14.00
N ILE A 606 1.17 11.58 14.68
CA ILE A 606 1.35 12.98 14.26
C ILE A 606 2.82 13.34 14.22
N VAL A 607 3.60 12.99 15.26
CA VAL A 607 5.04 13.24 15.32
C VAL A 607 5.78 12.51 14.21
N PHE A 608 5.40 11.25 13.92
CA PHE A 608 5.94 10.49 12.80
C PHE A 608 5.73 11.22 11.47
N ILE A 609 4.51 11.71 11.19
CA ILE A 609 4.18 12.47 9.98
C ILE A 609 4.92 13.80 9.93
N GLN A 610 5.02 14.52 11.05
CA GLN A 610 5.71 15.82 11.10
C GLN A 610 7.23 15.65 10.91
N GLY A 611 7.81 14.57 11.40
CA GLY A 611 9.20 14.20 11.12
C GLY A 611 9.45 13.97 9.64
N LEU A 612 8.57 13.22 8.95
CA LEU A 612 8.64 13.02 7.50
C LEU A 612 8.51 14.35 6.74
N ARG A 613 7.58 15.20 7.16
CA ARG A 613 7.38 16.51 6.54
C ARG A 613 8.65 17.35 6.58
N ILE A 614 9.31 17.42 7.73
CA ILE A 614 10.59 18.16 7.88
C ILE A 614 11.65 17.57 6.94
N GLN A 615 11.77 16.25 6.86
CA GLN A 615 12.75 15.61 5.98
C GLN A 615 12.48 15.95 4.50
N TYR A 616 11.23 15.88 4.06
CA TYR A 616 10.89 16.02 2.66
C TYR A 616 10.91 17.47 2.18
N TYR A 617 10.34 18.39 2.95
CA TYR A 617 10.16 19.77 2.50
C TYR A 617 11.34 20.67 2.86
N GLU A 618 11.95 20.50 4.01
CA GLU A 618 13.03 21.38 4.46
C GLU A 618 14.43 20.86 4.09
N MET A 619 14.59 19.53 3.94
CA MET A 619 15.88 18.92 3.61
C MET A 619 15.97 18.44 2.17
N PHE A 620 15.12 17.48 1.74
CA PHE A 620 15.23 16.85 0.42
C PHE A 620 15.07 17.83 -0.71
N SER A 621 14.14 18.77 -0.60
CA SER A 621 13.93 19.84 -1.60
C SER A 621 15.18 20.65 -1.94
N ARG A 622 16.24 20.56 -1.12
CA ARG A 622 17.48 21.31 -1.34
C ARG A 622 18.56 20.54 -2.08
N PHE A 623 18.59 19.20 -1.98
CA PHE A 623 19.71 18.43 -2.52
C PHE A 623 19.32 17.16 -3.28
N LEU A 624 18.04 16.74 -3.26
CA LEU A 624 17.57 15.52 -3.88
C LEU A 624 16.61 15.85 -5.03
N GLU A 625 16.97 15.48 -6.26
CA GLU A 625 16.08 15.65 -7.42
C GLU A 625 15.05 14.53 -7.52
N ALA A 626 15.35 13.36 -6.97
CA ALA A 626 14.46 12.19 -6.88
C ALA A 626 13.88 11.72 -8.23
N ASP A 627 14.62 11.92 -9.32
CA ASP A 627 14.25 11.52 -10.68
C ASP A 627 14.90 10.20 -11.12
N GLY A 628 15.57 9.51 -10.19
CA GLY A 628 16.24 8.24 -10.41
C GLY A 628 15.25 7.11 -10.66
N LYS A 629 15.71 6.07 -11.36
CA LYS A 629 14.99 4.83 -11.59
C LYS A 629 15.43 3.78 -10.59
N ALA A 630 14.50 3.15 -9.86
CA ALA A 630 14.83 2.04 -8.99
C ALA A 630 15.36 0.85 -9.80
N PHE A 631 16.34 0.14 -9.25
CA PHE A 631 16.80 -1.11 -9.82
C PHE A 631 15.78 -2.22 -9.56
N GLU A 632 15.14 -2.71 -10.60
CA GLU A 632 14.11 -3.75 -10.56
C GLU A 632 14.58 -4.97 -11.39
N PRO A 633 15.32 -5.91 -10.76
CA PRO A 633 15.79 -7.08 -11.45
C PRO A 633 14.62 -7.94 -11.93
N TYR A 634 14.80 -8.59 -13.08
CA TYR A 634 13.83 -9.56 -13.58
C TYR A 634 13.88 -10.81 -12.71
N GLU A 635 12.81 -11.01 -11.94
CA GLU A 635 12.66 -12.16 -11.07
C GLU A 635 11.38 -12.93 -11.43
N ILE A 636 11.46 -14.26 -11.38
CA ILE A 636 10.27 -15.08 -11.50
C ILE A 636 9.50 -15.04 -10.19
N HIS A 637 8.33 -14.42 -10.23
CA HIS A 637 7.48 -14.28 -9.06
C HIS A 637 6.93 -15.65 -8.61
N ARG A 638 7.07 -15.93 -7.30
CA ARG A 638 6.54 -17.15 -6.65
C ARG A 638 5.05 -17.02 -6.29
N LYS A 639 4.35 -16.05 -6.82
CA LYS A 639 2.90 -15.89 -6.71
C LYS A 639 2.33 -15.78 -8.11
N LEU A 640 1.15 -16.33 -8.31
CA LEU A 640 0.38 -16.11 -9.53
C LEU A 640 -0.17 -14.67 -9.46
N ASN A 641 0.48 -13.72 -10.15
CA ASN A 641 0.07 -12.31 -10.20
C ASN A 641 -0.95 -12.07 -11.32
#